data_c0b99ccc26b9eaed44bd107be943bf18
#
_entry.id   c0b99ccc26b9eaed44bd107be943bf18
#
_cell.length_a   1.000
_cell.length_b   1.000
_cell.length_c   1.000
_cell.angle_alpha   90.00
_cell.angle_beta   90.00
_cell.angle_gamma   90.00
#
_symmetry.space_group_name_H-M   'P 1'
#
loop_
_entity.id
_entity.type
_entity.pdbx_description
1 polymer ?
#
loop_
_entity_poly.entity_id
_entity_poly.type
_entity_poly.pdbx_seq_one_letter_code
_entity_poly.pdbx_strand_id
1 'polypeptide(L)'
;MRLLDVSLRAALISVGRAAALSMLTLAWSFAAGAGDAGIKRVVFDQPVSEHAWTLPEINPALPSDWTGYDFLVIEFRASSSQRFELGLKTAQAHISKRVHPYPGVWVRASIPLRFYRQGLGNASDLAATVNQPRDSYWINIEAGGHGPTTDVQGLSVTMRYPAGTPSPSLEIRSVTLAKTDPGDAVLEGKPLIDAFGQYTHADWPGKAHSEDDLKAAWTAEATELAHGAFADRCPYGGFAGTKAKATGFFRVEQIDGRWWFVCPDGHLFYSAGVNGIGNSSGTRTTGREDYFAALPPVTPLPPGMPARPGAGQGNFYGANLQRRFGADWRAAWAQLTAQRLEAWGLNTASGTSLAEALGGTPHNQPYVIQVRGFQTGPLIMGLPDVYADTFEAQIDTVAASQLGPRKDDPYLLGYFIGNEPPWPGRESQFVDFVLAGGASAMQQRFQAELAKGDTPERRRDLVLAAFARYLAVINAAVKKADPHHLNLGIRFGGTPPDYVVALAKGFDVYSLNKYRWEPPPELLAKVYALTGRPMLLGEFHIGVPGRGLAPGLVQAMNQEERGQAYRYYVEHAAANPNVIGTHWFMWIDQPATGRLDGENYNIGWIDVTDRPYPELVAAARLTHARLLDIHSGKTPPTDRKARASEVGTPEESNLFGRPAIQ
;
A
#
# COMPACT_ATOMS: atom_id res chain seq x y z
N MET A 1 26.70 -29.07 60.39
CA MET A 1 26.79 -30.46 60.87
C MET A 1 26.05 -31.30 59.85
N ARG A 2 26.77 -31.69 58.85
CA ARG A 2 27.33 -33.09 58.63
C ARG A 2 26.25 -34.13 58.52
N LEU A 3 26.11 -34.61 57.26
CA LEU A 3 26.13 -35.99 56.84
C LEU A 3 24.85 -36.81 57.03
N LEU A 4 24.38 -37.29 55.93
CA LEU A 4 23.91 -38.62 55.56
C LEU A 4 22.85 -38.46 54.43
N ASP A 5 22.83 -39.14 53.38
CA ASP A 5 23.78 -39.99 52.69
C ASP A 5 23.10 -40.48 51.40
N VAL A 6 23.88 -40.59 50.43
CA VAL A 6 23.84 -41.35 49.20
C VAL A 6 23.21 -42.72 49.42
N SER A 7 21.99 -42.96 48.92
CA SER A 7 21.55 -44.33 48.51
C SER A 7 20.07 -44.32 48.06
N LEU A 8 19.74 -43.66 46.93
CA LEU A 8 18.48 -43.95 46.19
C LEU A 8 18.57 -43.41 44.73
N ARG A 9 19.68 -43.78 44.09
CA ARG A 9 19.86 -43.48 42.64
C ARG A 9 20.32 -44.66 41.81
N ALA A 10 19.68 -45.81 41.98
CA ALA A 10 20.03 -46.99 41.17
C ALA A 10 18.85 -47.89 40.75
N ALA A 11 17.60 -47.41 40.84
CA ALA A 11 16.46 -48.31 40.53
C ALA A 11 15.41 -47.68 39.57
N LEU A 12 15.73 -46.58 38.89
CA LEU A 12 14.77 -45.89 37.95
C LEU A 12 15.35 -45.61 36.55
N ILE A 13 16.39 -46.35 36.12
CA ILE A 13 17.01 -46.18 34.78
C ILE A 13 16.74 -47.38 33.83
N SER A 14 15.92 -48.35 34.18
CA SER A 14 15.67 -49.50 33.30
C SER A 14 14.26 -49.65 32.75
N VAL A 15 13.33 -48.70 32.97
CA VAL A 15 11.97 -48.75 32.38
C VAL A 15 11.71 -47.62 31.37
N GLY A 16 12.61 -46.64 31.24
CA GLY A 16 12.45 -45.49 30.34
C GLY A 16 13.01 -45.68 28.92
N ARG A 17 13.60 -46.82 28.56
CA ARG A 17 14.22 -47.04 27.24
C ARG A 17 13.47 -47.93 26.27
N ALA A 18 12.36 -48.50 26.64
CA ALA A 18 11.54 -49.36 25.76
C ALA A 18 10.30 -48.63 25.16
N ALA A 19 9.94 -47.43 25.66
CA ALA A 19 8.80 -46.67 25.14
C ALA A 19 9.20 -45.55 24.17
N ALA A 20 10.50 -45.25 24.03
CA ALA A 20 10.98 -44.16 23.13
C ALA A 20 11.42 -44.67 21.75
N LEU A 21 11.36 -45.95 21.47
CA LEU A 21 11.73 -46.53 20.15
C LEU A 21 10.54 -46.90 19.28
N SER A 22 9.30 -46.75 19.77
CA SER A 22 8.09 -47.07 18.98
C SER A 22 7.31 -45.84 18.47
N MET A 23 7.77 -44.61 18.76
CA MET A 23 7.18 -43.39 18.23
C MET A 23 8.05 -42.66 17.20
N LEU A 24 9.20 -43.20 16.84
CA LEU A 24 10.06 -42.60 15.79
C LEU A 24 9.94 -43.29 14.40
N THR A 25 9.02 -44.23 14.23
CA THR A 25 8.82 -44.93 12.96
C THR A 25 7.52 -44.60 12.24
N LEU A 26 6.72 -43.63 12.72
CA LEU A 26 5.53 -43.14 12.01
C LEU A 26 5.68 -41.71 11.40
N ALA A 27 6.84 -41.07 11.52
CA ALA A 27 7.07 -39.74 10.98
C ALA A 27 7.88 -39.73 9.66
N TRP A 28 8.18 -40.89 9.08
CA TRP A 28 9.00 -40.97 7.84
C TRP A 28 8.34 -41.74 6.70
N SER A 29 7.01 -41.79 6.65
CA SER A 29 6.28 -42.43 5.54
C SER A 29 5.56 -41.45 4.61
N PHE A 30 5.91 -40.17 4.65
CA PHE A 30 5.37 -39.16 3.68
C PHE A 30 6.42 -38.56 2.76
N ALA A 31 7.58 -39.14 2.64
CA ALA A 31 8.63 -38.66 1.73
C ALA A 31 8.97 -39.65 0.59
N ALA A 32 8.06 -40.56 0.28
CA ALA A 32 8.28 -41.48 -0.85
C ALA A 32 7.00 -41.56 -1.68
N GLY A 33 6.82 -40.58 -2.60
CA GLY A 33 5.72 -40.54 -3.52
C GLY A 33 5.66 -39.30 -4.42
N ALA A 34 6.71 -38.47 -4.46
CA ALA A 34 6.90 -37.56 -5.59
C ALA A 34 7.48 -38.39 -6.74
N GLY A 35 6.61 -39.15 -7.42
CA GLY A 35 6.93 -39.66 -8.74
C GLY A 35 7.35 -38.48 -9.63
N ASP A 36 8.23 -38.75 -10.55
CA ASP A 36 8.82 -37.88 -11.56
C ASP A 36 7.76 -37.29 -12.54
N ALA A 37 6.72 -36.64 -11.99
CA ALA A 37 5.85 -35.73 -12.73
C ALA A 37 6.68 -34.47 -12.95
N GLY A 38 7.32 -34.41 -14.13
CA GLY A 38 8.31 -33.40 -14.47
C GLY A 38 7.85 -31.98 -14.15
N ILE A 39 8.75 -31.13 -13.73
CA ILE A 39 8.54 -29.71 -13.43
C ILE A 39 7.75 -29.07 -14.57
N LYS A 40 6.58 -28.50 -14.28
CA LYS A 40 5.80 -27.70 -15.23
C LYS A 40 6.46 -26.34 -15.32
N ARG A 41 6.97 -25.98 -16.51
CA ARG A 41 7.54 -24.66 -16.76
C ARG A 41 6.68 -23.90 -17.76
N VAL A 42 6.33 -22.66 -17.42
CA VAL A 42 5.61 -21.74 -18.30
C VAL A 42 6.36 -20.43 -18.42
N VAL A 43 6.20 -19.75 -19.57
CA VAL A 43 6.78 -18.43 -19.86
C VAL A 43 5.62 -17.48 -20.15
N PHE A 44 5.67 -16.29 -19.59
CA PHE A 44 4.69 -15.24 -19.80
C PHE A 44 5.26 -14.23 -20.79
N ASP A 45 4.87 -14.32 -22.06
CA ASP A 45 5.42 -13.53 -23.16
C ASP A 45 4.35 -12.76 -23.97
N GLN A 46 3.08 -12.89 -23.59
CA GLN A 46 1.96 -12.18 -24.21
C GLN A 46 1.40 -11.12 -23.25
N PRO A 47 0.68 -10.10 -23.73
CA PRO A 47 0.02 -9.09 -22.88
C PRO A 47 -0.90 -9.70 -21.82
N VAL A 48 -1.53 -10.84 -22.13
CA VAL A 48 -2.21 -11.71 -21.18
C VAL A 48 -1.75 -13.12 -21.46
N SER A 49 -0.83 -13.63 -20.65
CA SER A 49 -0.35 -15.00 -20.75
C SER A 49 -1.08 -15.87 -19.73
N GLU A 50 -1.87 -16.81 -20.21
CA GLU A 50 -2.57 -17.80 -19.39
C GLU A 50 -2.11 -19.20 -19.74
N HIS A 51 -1.78 -19.99 -18.72
CA HIS A 51 -1.49 -21.41 -18.83
C HIS A 51 -2.42 -22.17 -17.89
N ALA A 52 -3.06 -23.21 -18.39
CA ALA A 52 -4.03 -23.99 -17.64
C ALA A 52 -3.77 -25.48 -17.78
N TRP A 53 -4.13 -26.23 -16.76
CA TRP A 53 -4.03 -27.69 -16.71
C TRP A 53 -5.31 -28.26 -16.10
N THR A 54 -5.73 -29.41 -16.60
CA THR A 54 -6.70 -30.26 -15.90
C THR A 54 -6.05 -30.86 -14.65
N LEU A 55 -6.86 -31.33 -13.70
CA LEU A 55 -6.32 -31.97 -12.49
C LEU A 55 -5.39 -33.18 -12.81
N PRO A 56 -5.75 -34.11 -13.74
CA PRO A 56 -4.86 -35.20 -14.11
C PRO A 56 -3.53 -34.75 -14.72
N GLU A 57 -3.50 -33.63 -15.45
CA GLU A 57 -2.27 -33.10 -16.06
C GLU A 57 -1.33 -32.48 -15.01
N ILE A 58 -1.88 -31.88 -13.94
CA ILE A 58 -1.05 -31.27 -12.89
C ILE A 58 -0.67 -32.25 -11.81
N ASN A 59 -1.61 -33.05 -11.33
CA ASN A 59 -1.41 -34.17 -10.42
C ASN A 59 -2.62 -35.11 -10.45
N PRO A 60 -2.50 -36.35 -10.99
CA PRO A 60 -3.61 -37.29 -11.13
C PRO A 60 -4.20 -37.78 -9.80
N ALA A 61 -3.53 -37.54 -8.68
CA ALA A 61 -4.04 -37.88 -7.35
C ALA A 61 -5.01 -36.83 -6.76
N LEU A 62 -5.19 -35.68 -7.42
CA LEU A 62 -6.12 -34.66 -6.94
C LEU A 62 -7.57 -35.07 -7.21
N PRO A 63 -8.45 -35.10 -6.20
CA PRO A 63 -9.88 -35.30 -6.40
C PRO A 63 -10.51 -34.05 -7.02
N SER A 64 -11.69 -34.16 -7.62
CA SER A 64 -12.48 -33.01 -8.08
C SER A 64 -13.18 -32.27 -6.95
N ASP A 65 -13.58 -32.97 -5.89
CA ASP A 65 -14.18 -32.38 -4.70
C ASP A 65 -13.11 -32.02 -3.65
N TRP A 66 -12.93 -30.72 -3.42
CA TRP A 66 -11.97 -30.18 -2.46
C TRP A 66 -12.60 -29.75 -1.13
N THR A 67 -13.90 -29.98 -0.92
CA THR A 67 -14.60 -29.52 0.30
C THR A 67 -14.02 -30.12 1.60
N GLY A 68 -13.44 -31.29 1.52
CA GLY A 68 -12.78 -31.98 2.64
C GLY A 68 -11.36 -31.51 2.96
N TYR A 69 -10.85 -30.47 2.29
CA TYR A 69 -9.50 -29.93 2.46
C TYR A 69 -9.55 -28.44 2.78
N ASP A 70 -8.56 -27.96 3.54
CA ASP A 70 -8.47 -26.56 3.95
C ASP A 70 -7.36 -25.78 3.25
N PHE A 71 -6.38 -26.48 2.64
CA PHE A 71 -5.24 -25.86 2.00
C PHE A 71 -4.96 -26.45 0.61
N LEU A 72 -4.67 -25.56 -0.34
CA LEU A 72 -3.98 -25.85 -1.59
C LEU A 72 -2.49 -25.61 -1.36
N VAL A 73 -1.67 -26.63 -1.56
CA VAL A 73 -0.22 -26.57 -1.33
C VAL A 73 0.50 -26.68 -2.65
N ILE A 74 1.26 -25.64 -2.99
CA ILE A 74 1.99 -25.56 -4.25
C ILE A 74 3.47 -25.30 -3.97
N GLU A 75 4.35 -26.06 -4.59
CA GLU A 75 5.77 -25.77 -4.64
C GLU A 75 6.13 -25.19 -5.99
N PHE A 76 6.59 -23.93 -5.98
CA PHE A 76 6.91 -23.20 -7.21
C PHE A 76 8.17 -22.34 -7.07
N ARG A 77 8.69 -21.93 -8.25
CA ARG A 77 9.74 -20.91 -8.37
C ARG A 77 9.34 -19.94 -9.49
N ALA A 78 9.23 -18.66 -9.15
CA ALA A 78 9.02 -17.59 -10.13
C ALA A 78 10.35 -16.93 -10.51
N SER A 79 10.55 -16.56 -11.76
CA SER A 79 11.76 -15.85 -12.20
C SER A 79 11.68 -14.34 -11.95
N SER A 80 10.49 -13.81 -11.64
CA SER A 80 10.22 -12.39 -11.44
C SER A 80 9.38 -12.17 -10.18
N SER A 81 9.54 -11.01 -9.54
CA SER A 81 8.67 -10.54 -8.45
C SER A 81 7.31 -10.04 -8.91
N GLN A 82 7.04 -10.13 -10.21
CA GLN A 82 5.76 -9.73 -10.77
C GLN A 82 4.66 -10.69 -10.31
N ARG A 83 3.51 -10.11 -9.94
CA ARG A 83 2.36 -10.91 -9.50
C ARG A 83 1.80 -11.77 -10.63
N PHE A 84 1.26 -12.92 -10.27
CA PHE A 84 0.46 -13.76 -11.14
C PHE A 84 -0.87 -14.12 -10.48
N GLU A 85 -1.88 -14.39 -11.28
CA GLU A 85 -3.15 -14.91 -10.81
C GLU A 85 -3.07 -16.43 -10.76
N LEU A 86 -3.41 -17.02 -9.61
CA LEU A 86 -3.56 -18.46 -9.44
C LEU A 86 -5.06 -18.78 -9.47
N GLY A 87 -5.50 -19.42 -10.53
CA GLY A 87 -6.91 -19.71 -10.84
C GLY A 87 -7.31 -21.14 -10.52
N LEU A 88 -8.53 -21.31 -10.01
CA LEU A 88 -9.25 -22.57 -9.92
C LEU A 88 -10.37 -22.54 -10.95
N LYS A 89 -10.36 -23.49 -11.90
CA LYS A 89 -11.46 -23.71 -12.81
C LYS A 89 -12.41 -24.72 -12.18
N THR A 90 -13.65 -24.33 -11.93
CA THR A 90 -14.72 -25.21 -11.49
C THR A 90 -15.77 -25.36 -12.59
N ALA A 91 -16.73 -26.27 -12.44
CA ALA A 91 -17.85 -26.38 -13.37
C ALA A 91 -18.69 -25.10 -13.47
N GLN A 92 -18.66 -24.23 -12.45
CA GLN A 92 -19.54 -23.07 -12.33
C GLN A 92 -18.81 -21.74 -12.55
N ALA A 93 -17.49 -21.69 -12.28
CA ALA A 93 -16.74 -20.43 -12.29
C ALA A 93 -15.23 -20.65 -12.52
N HIS A 94 -14.56 -19.58 -12.93
CA HIS A 94 -13.12 -19.41 -12.82
C HIS A 94 -12.83 -18.43 -11.68
N ILE A 95 -12.20 -18.92 -10.61
CA ILE A 95 -11.92 -18.16 -9.41
C ILE A 95 -10.41 -17.99 -9.29
N SER A 96 -9.91 -16.77 -9.19
CA SER A 96 -8.46 -16.54 -9.11
C SER A 96 -8.07 -15.68 -7.90
N LYS A 97 -6.81 -15.80 -7.47
CA LYS A 97 -6.21 -14.95 -6.45
C LYS A 97 -4.86 -14.47 -6.94
N ARG A 98 -4.49 -13.22 -6.59
CA ARG A 98 -3.20 -12.64 -6.99
C ARG A 98 -2.11 -13.03 -6.01
N VAL A 99 -1.14 -13.78 -6.50
CA VAL A 99 0.03 -14.22 -5.74
C VAL A 99 1.22 -13.34 -6.08
N HIS A 100 1.91 -12.87 -5.05
CA HIS A 100 3.13 -12.08 -5.17
C HIS A 100 4.31 -12.92 -4.64
N PRO A 101 5.15 -13.45 -5.54
CA PRO A 101 6.21 -14.39 -5.18
C PRO A 101 7.48 -13.68 -4.72
N TYR A 102 8.33 -14.41 -3.99
CA TYR A 102 9.76 -14.12 -3.91
C TYR A 102 10.46 -14.72 -5.13
N PRO A 103 11.10 -13.91 -5.99
CA PRO A 103 11.67 -14.43 -7.23
C PRO A 103 12.96 -15.23 -7.03
N GLY A 104 13.23 -16.16 -7.93
CA GLY A 104 14.49 -16.90 -7.99
C GLY A 104 14.64 -18.05 -7.00
N VAL A 105 13.70 -18.25 -6.07
CA VAL A 105 13.77 -19.26 -5.02
C VAL A 105 12.61 -20.26 -5.11
N TRP A 106 12.87 -21.50 -4.69
CA TRP A 106 11.80 -22.47 -4.52
C TRP A 106 11.06 -22.22 -3.21
N VAL A 107 9.74 -22.10 -3.33
CA VAL A 107 8.86 -21.88 -2.18
C VAL A 107 7.77 -22.95 -2.12
N ARG A 108 7.35 -23.27 -0.90
CA ARG A 108 6.08 -23.91 -0.63
C ARG A 108 5.09 -22.83 -0.20
N ALA A 109 4.00 -22.71 -0.97
CA ALA A 109 2.87 -21.88 -0.63
C ALA A 109 1.72 -22.76 -0.13
N SER A 110 1.34 -22.58 1.12
CA SER A 110 0.18 -23.21 1.74
C SER A 110 -0.98 -22.21 1.70
N ILE A 111 -1.83 -22.32 0.67
CA ILE A 111 -2.88 -21.33 0.41
C ILE A 111 -4.20 -21.80 1.03
N PRO A 112 -4.77 -21.06 2.00
CA PRO A 112 -6.06 -21.39 2.57
C PRO A 112 -7.17 -21.40 1.52
N LEU A 113 -7.86 -22.53 1.34
CA LEU A 113 -8.96 -22.67 0.37
C LEU A 113 -10.18 -21.78 0.72
N ARG A 114 -10.30 -21.34 1.98
CA ARG A 114 -11.30 -20.33 2.37
C ARG A 114 -11.17 -19.03 1.56
N PHE A 115 -9.99 -18.67 1.07
CA PHE A 115 -9.79 -17.51 0.21
C PHE A 115 -10.51 -17.63 -1.14
N TYR A 116 -10.66 -18.85 -1.64
CA TYR A 116 -11.41 -19.14 -2.85
C TYR A 116 -12.90 -19.34 -2.61
N ARG A 117 -13.30 -19.79 -1.41
CA ARG A 117 -14.69 -20.15 -1.10
C ARG A 117 -15.55 -19.00 -0.61
N GLN A 118 -14.99 -18.11 0.22
CA GLN A 118 -15.80 -17.21 1.05
C GLN A 118 -15.58 -15.72 0.77
N GLY A 119 -14.54 -15.33 0.04
CA GLY A 119 -14.16 -13.92 -0.04
C GLY A 119 -13.90 -13.30 1.34
N LEU A 120 -14.20 -12.04 1.52
CA LEU A 120 -14.14 -11.34 2.80
C LEU A 120 -15.43 -11.61 3.59
N GLY A 121 -15.52 -12.75 4.29
CA GLY A 121 -16.79 -13.30 4.79
C GLY A 121 -17.39 -12.64 6.05
N ASN A 122 -16.62 -11.82 6.81
CA ASN A 122 -17.12 -11.19 8.04
C ASN A 122 -16.47 -9.82 8.31
N ALA A 123 -17.02 -9.08 9.29
CA ALA A 123 -16.54 -7.73 9.62
C ALA A 123 -15.07 -7.68 10.07
N SER A 124 -14.58 -8.75 10.70
CA SER A 124 -13.18 -8.84 11.11
C SER A 124 -12.25 -9.05 9.91
N ASP A 125 -12.71 -9.74 8.86
CA ASP A 125 -11.95 -9.93 7.63
C ASP A 125 -11.88 -8.64 6.80
N LEU A 126 -12.89 -7.76 6.91
CA LEU A 126 -12.88 -6.43 6.29
C LEU A 126 -12.01 -5.43 7.05
N ALA A 127 -11.78 -5.63 8.32
CA ALA A 127 -10.79 -4.89 9.10
C ALA A 127 -9.35 -5.38 8.81
N ALA A 128 -9.21 -6.63 8.36
CA ALA A 128 -7.97 -7.14 7.78
C ALA A 128 -7.78 -6.55 6.38
N THR A 129 -6.54 -6.28 6.01
CA THR A 129 -6.23 -5.87 4.65
C THR A 129 -6.58 -6.98 3.68
N VAL A 130 -7.05 -6.62 2.48
CA VAL A 130 -7.26 -7.59 1.39
C VAL A 130 -5.97 -8.33 1.00
N ASN A 131 -4.84 -7.79 1.42
CA ASN A 131 -3.53 -8.37 1.29
C ASN A 131 -3.24 -9.25 2.52
N GLN A 132 -2.89 -10.49 2.29
CA GLN A 132 -2.58 -11.47 3.31
C GLN A 132 -1.08 -11.82 3.24
N PRO A 133 -0.25 -11.31 4.18
CA PRO A 133 1.16 -11.66 4.24
C PRO A 133 1.33 -13.12 4.67
N ARG A 134 2.18 -13.85 3.94
CA ARG A 134 2.56 -15.23 4.22
C ARG A 134 4.09 -15.33 4.34
N ASP A 135 4.61 -16.47 4.75
CA ASP A 135 6.05 -16.58 4.99
C ASP A 135 6.89 -16.73 3.72
N SER A 136 6.31 -17.24 2.65
CA SER A 136 7.02 -17.46 1.37
C SER A 136 6.47 -16.69 0.18
N TYR A 137 5.40 -15.89 0.39
CA TYR A 137 4.73 -15.05 -0.59
C TYR A 137 3.77 -14.09 0.14
N TRP A 138 3.09 -13.22 -0.58
CA TRP A 138 1.85 -12.62 -0.10
C TRP A 138 0.75 -12.72 -1.18
N ILE A 139 -0.50 -12.65 -0.76
CA ILE A 139 -1.65 -12.91 -1.64
C ILE A 139 -2.71 -11.81 -1.44
N ASN A 140 -3.25 -11.31 -2.55
CA ASN A 140 -4.43 -10.46 -2.52
C ASN A 140 -5.66 -11.33 -2.76
N ILE A 141 -6.58 -11.33 -1.80
CA ILE A 141 -7.75 -12.24 -1.77
C ILE A 141 -9.04 -11.61 -2.29
N GLU A 142 -9.08 -10.30 -2.52
CA GLU A 142 -10.26 -9.61 -3.01
C GLU A 142 -10.50 -9.86 -4.51
N ALA A 143 -9.41 -9.99 -5.28
CA ALA A 143 -9.50 -10.21 -6.72
C ALA A 143 -10.03 -11.59 -7.09
N GLY A 144 -10.68 -11.69 -8.25
CA GLY A 144 -11.01 -12.94 -8.92
C GLY A 144 -12.19 -13.73 -8.36
N GLY A 145 -13.03 -13.08 -7.56
CA GLY A 145 -14.27 -13.68 -7.06
C GLY A 145 -14.09 -14.81 -6.03
N HIS A 146 -15.16 -15.52 -5.74
CA HIS A 146 -15.20 -16.69 -4.86
C HIS A 146 -16.34 -17.63 -5.30
N GLY A 147 -16.27 -18.88 -4.86
CA GLY A 147 -17.29 -19.88 -5.20
C GLY A 147 -17.00 -21.25 -4.60
N PRO A 148 -17.90 -22.22 -4.82
CA PRO A 148 -17.74 -23.56 -4.28
C PRO A 148 -16.53 -24.27 -4.91
N THR A 149 -15.92 -25.18 -4.16
CA THR A 149 -14.84 -26.06 -4.60
C THR A 149 -15.27 -27.53 -4.64
N THR A 150 -16.57 -27.77 -4.95
CA THR A 150 -17.19 -29.09 -5.04
C THR A 150 -16.86 -29.83 -6.35
N ASP A 151 -16.50 -29.10 -7.39
CA ASP A 151 -16.18 -29.65 -8.70
C ASP A 151 -15.06 -28.84 -9.37
N VAL A 152 -13.86 -28.99 -8.84
CA VAL A 152 -12.64 -28.40 -9.41
C VAL A 152 -12.20 -29.24 -10.60
N GLN A 153 -12.02 -28.62 -11.74
CA GLN A 153 -11.65 -29.27 -13.00
C GLN A 153 -10.18 -29.03 -13.38
N GLY A 154 -9.58 -27.95 -12.87
CA GLY A 154 -8.19 -27.60 -13.19
C GLY A 154 -7.68 -26.37 -12.47
N LEU A 155 -6.40 -26.09 -12.74
CA LEU A 155 -5.65 -24.94 -12.25
C LEU A 155 -5.19 -24.09 -13.43
N SER A 156 -5.10 -22.78 -13.22
CA SER A 156 -4.46 -21.87 -14.17
C SER A 156 -3.51 -20.91 -13.49
N VAL A 157 -2.52 -20.41 -14.24
CA VAL A 157 -1.67 -19.30 -13.85
C VAL A 157 -1.72 -18.27 -14.96
N THR A 158 -2.01 -17.02 -14.59
CA THR A 158 -2.15 -15.91 -15.55
C THR A 158 -1.28 -14.74 -15.11
N MET A 159 -0.48 -14.21 -16.03
CA MET A 159 0.25 -12.96 -15.82
C MET A 159 -0.21 -11.94 -16.85
N ARG A 160 -0.51 -10.72 -16.37
CA ARG A 160 -0.92 -9.60 -17.22
C ARG A 160 0.23 -8.63 -17.37
N TYR A 161 0.46 -8.20 -18.61
CA TYR A 161 1.51 -7.25 -18.96
C TYR A 161 2.89 -7.64 -18.39
N PRO A 162 3.39 -8.85 -18.73
CA PRO A 162 4.69 -9.29 -18.25
C PRO A 162 5.79 -8.34 -18.67
N ALA A 163 6.66 -7.99 -17.73
CA ALA A 163 7.79 -7.09 -17.92
C ALA A 163 9.10 -7.82 -17.65
N GLY A 164 10.13 -7.50 -18.41
CA GLY A 164 11.47 -8.03 -18.24
C GLY A 164 12.01 -8.72 -19.49
N THR A 165 13.32 -8.83 -19.54
CA THR A 165 14.06 -9.59 -20.57
C THR A 165 15.13 -10.40 -19.85
N PRO A 166 15.06 -11.74 -19.88
CA PRO A 166 14.02 -12.57 -20.55
C PRO A 166 12.63 -12.42 -19.93
N SER A 167 11.61 -12.87 -20.66
CA SER A 167 10.22 -12.87 -20.20
C SER A 167 10.06 -13.64 -18.87
N PRO A 168 9.19 -13.19 -17.94
CA PRO A 168 8.94 -13.88 -16.69
C PRO A 168 8.50 -15.34 -16.92
N SER A 169 8.91 -16.22 -16.00
CA SER A 169 8.55 -17.64 -16.02
C SER A 169 8.15 -18.13 -14.63
N LEU A 170 7.37 -19.21 -14.60
CA LEU A 170 6.99 -19.92 -13.40
C LEU A 170 7.26 -21.41 -13.59
N GLU A 171 7.90 -22.01 -12.61
CA GLU A 171 8.12 -23.45 -12.51
C GLU A 171 7.30 -23.99 -11.33
N ILE A 172 6.55 -25.08 -11.57
CA ILE A 172 5.74 -25.75 -10.55
C ILE A 172 6.23 -27.21 -10.48
N ARG A 173 6.64 -27.66 -9.30
CA ARG A 173 7.11 -29.03 -9.10
C ARG A 173 6.14 -29.91 -8.31
N SER A 174 5.22 -29.30 -7.55
CA SER A 174 4.23 -30.05 -6.76
C SER A 174 2.96 -29.23 -6.57
N VAL A 175 1.81 -29.92 -6.67
CA VAL A 175 0.50 -29.39 -6.30
C VAL A 175 -0.24 -30.48 -5.53
N THR A 176 -0.63 -30.20 -4.28
CA THR A 176 -1.33 -31.13 -3.41
C THR A 176 -2.39 -30.42 -2.57
N LEU A 177 -3.21 -31.18 -1.87
CA LEU A 177 -4.22 -30.69 -0.93
C LEU A 177 -3.88 -31.15 0.48
N ALA A 178 -4.16 -30.32 1.48
CA ALA A 178 -3.97 -30.65 2.89
C ALA A 178 -5.19 -30.25 3.72
N LYS A 179 -5.48 -31.07 4.76
CA LYS A 179 -6.52 -30.77 5.78
C LYS A 179 -6.00 -29.87 6.90
N THR A 180 -4.70 -29.92 7.15
CA THR A 180 -4.01 -29.09 8.14
C THR A 180 -2.94 -28.27 7.43
N ASP A 181 -2.63 -27.07 7.95
CA ASP A 181 -1.63 -26.19 7.35
C ASP A 181 -0.22 -26.82 7.45
N PRO A 182 0.42 -27.21 6.33
CA PRO A 182 1.81 -27.68 6.36
C PRO A 182 2.82 -26.53 6.51
N GLY A 183 2.34 -25.29 6.53
CA GLY A 183 3.12 -24.07 6.62
C GLY A 183 3.76 -23.64 5.31
N ASP A 184 3.90 -22.34 5.17
CA ASP A 184 4.68 -21.71 4.09
C ASP A 184 6.17 -21.86 4.37
N ALA A 185 6.98 -21.99 3.32
CA ALA A 185 8.44 -22.05 3.49
C ALA A 185 9.17 -21.58 2.22
N VAL A 186 10.26 -20.86 2.41
CA VAL A 186 11.32 -20.78 1.40
C VAL A 186 12.17 -22.04 1.54
N LEU A 187 12.13 -22.88 0.51
CA LEU A 187 12.73 -24.22 0.53
C LEU A 187 14.22 -24.21 0.18
N GLU A 188 14.61 -23.26 -0.69
CA GLU A 188 15.97 -23.16 -1.20
C GLU A 188 16.32 -21.67 -1.40
N GLY A 189 17.60 -21.30 -1.28
CA GLY A 189 18.09 -19.98 -1.64
C GLY A 189 18.10 -18.95 -0.51
N LYS A 190 18.07 -19.35 0.76
CA LYS A 190 18.30 -18.42 1.89
C LYS A 190 19.79 -18.10 2.04
N PRO A 191 20.16 -16.89 2.50
CA PRO A 191 19.29 -15.77 2.86
C PRO A 191 18.75 -15.02 1.62
N LEU A 192 17.57 -14.39 1.76
CA LEU A 192 16.91 -13.60 0.72
C LEU A 192 17.39 -12.16 0.70
N ILE A 193 17.85 -11.65 1.84
CA ILE A 193 18.21 -10.24 2.06
C ILE A 193 19.63 -10.15 2.56
N ASP A 194 20.42 -9.27 1.91
CA ASP A 194 21.79 -8.99 2.33
C ASP A 194 21.89 -8.03 3.54
N ALA A 195 23.10 -7.69 3.95
CA ALA A 195 23.35 -6.80 5.08
C ALA A 195 22.88 -5.35 4.85
N PHE A 196 22.58 -4.97 3.62
CA PHE A 196 22.08 -3.63 3.25
C PHE A 196 20.57 -3.59 3.05
N GLY A 197 19.88 -4.72 3.19
CA GLY A 197 18.43 -4.82 2.95
C GLY A 197 18.05 -5.07 1.50
N GLN A 198 19.01 -5.36 0.64
CA GLN A 198 18.81 -5.65 -0.78
C GLN A 198 18.53 -7.13 -1.00
N TYR A 199 17.73 -7.45 -2.03
CA TYR A 199 17.41 -8.83 -2.39
C TYR A 199 18.62 -9.55 -2.98
N THR A 200 18.91 -10.76 -2.51
CA THR A 200 20.13 -11.53 -2.88
C THR A 200 20.02 -12.19 -4.26
N HIS A 201 18.82 -12.63 -4.66
CA HIS A 201 18.57 -13.38 -5.90
C HIS A 201 18.20 -12.50 -7.10
N ALA A 202 18.49 -11.21 -7.04
CA ALA A 202 18.38 -10.30 -8.17
C ALA A 202 19.62 -9.42 -8.23
N ASP A 203 20.03 -9.09 -9.45
CA ASP A 203 21.07 -8.10 -9.70
C ASP A 203 20.54 -6.96 -10.57
N TRP A 204 21.10 -5.77 -10.42
CA TRP A 204 20.72 -4.57 -11.17
C TRP A 204 21.86 -3.57 -11.22
N PRO A 205 21.90 -2.71 -12.24
CA PRO A 205 22.89 -1.65 -12.30
C PRO A 205 22.91 -0.78 -11.04
N GLY A 206 24.07 -0.70 -10.39
CA GLY A 206 24.23 0.07 -9.16
C GLY A 206 23.81 -0.66 -7.87
N LYS A 207 23.52 -1.97 -7.88
CA LYS A 207 23.40 -2.73 -6.63
C LYS A 207 24.69 -2.58 -5.81
N ALA A 208 24.55 -2.30 -4.51
CA ALA A 208 25.70 -2.18 -3.64
C ALA A 208 26.18 -3.56 -3.19
N HIS A 209 27.47 -3.84 -3.35
CA HIS A 209 28.12 -5.07 -2.89
C HIS A 209 29.05 -4.81 -1.69
N SER A 210 29.31 -3.53 -1.41
CA SER A 210 30.17 -3.08 -0.32
C SER A 210 29.70 -1.75 0.27
N GLU A 211 30.23 -1.40 1.45
CA GLU A 211 30.01 -0.06 2.02
C GLU A 211 30.66 1.04 1.18
N ASP A 212 31.73 0.73 0.46
CA ASP A 212 32.42 1.71 -0.39
C ASP A 212 31.57 2.04 -1.63
N ASP A 213 30.82 1.08 -2.19
CA ASP A 213 29.84 1.34 -3.24
C ASP A 213 28.76 2.32 -2.75
N LEU A 214 28.26 2.13 -1.51
CA LEU A 214 27.30 3.03 -0.91
C LEU A 214 27.88 4.44 -0.73
N LYS A 215 29.08 4.56 -0.17
CA LYS A 215 29.75 5.86 0.06
C LYS A 215 29.99 6.60 -1.26
N ALA A 216 30.44 5.88 -2.30
CA ALA A 216 30.65 6.45 -3.63
C ALA A 216 29.35 7.02 -4.20
N ALA A 217 28.24 6.27 -4.13
CA ALA A 217 26.93 6.70 -4.61
C ALA A 217 26.38 7.91 -3.82
N TRP A 218 26.51 7.91 -2.50
CA TRP A 218 26.09 9.04 -1.65
C TRP A 218 26.91 10.30 -1.90
N THR A 219 28.21 10.17 -2.20
CA THR A 219 29.08 11.30 -2.55
C THR A 219 28.69 11.90 -3.91
N ALA A 220 28.38 11.04 -4.90
CA ALA A 220 27.92 11.48 -6.21
C ALA A 220 26.61 12.28 -6.10
N GLU A 221 25.65 11.78 -5.33
CA GLU A 221 24.39 12.48 -5.09
C GLU A 221 24.58 13.87 -4.47
N ALA A 222 25.45 13.99 -3.48
CA ALA A 222 25.71 15.29 -2.83
C ALA A 222 26.21 16.35 -3.84
N THR A 223 26.97 15.93 -4.85
CA THR A 223 27.44 16.81 -5.93
C THR A 223 26.27 17.23 -6.84
N GLU A 224 25.37 16.32 -7.17
CA GLU A 224 24.19 16.62 -8.00
C GLU A 224 23.22 17.59 -7.30
N LEU A 225 22.97 17.37 -6.01
CA LEU A 225 22.06 18.22 -5.22
C LEU A 225 22.56 19.66 -5.07
N ALA A 226 23.88 19.89 -5.09
CA ALA A 226 24.46 21.24 -5.01
C ALA A 226 24.05 22.17 -6.18
N HIS A 227 23.51 21.63 -7.28
CA HIS A 227 23.15 22.35 -8.48
C HIS A 227 21.64 22.51 -8.70
N GLY A 228 20.79 22.18 -7.72
CA GLY A 228 19.48 21.69 -8.02
C GLY A 228 18.24 22.47 -7.64
N ALA A 229 18.30 23.60 -6.93
CA ALA A 229 17.09 24.31 -6.51
C ALA A 229 16.35 24.99 -7.69
N PHE A 230 15.02 25.02 -7.63
CA PHE A 230 14.19 25.82 -8.57
C PHE A 230 14.20 27.28 -8.12
N ALA A 231 14.90 28.15 -8.88
CA ALA A 231 15.06 29.56 -8.55
C ALA A 231 13.76 30.39 -8.63
N ASP A 232 12.71 29.86 -9.24
CA ASP A 232 11.42 30.52 -9.47
C ASP A 232 10.37 30.16 -8.40
N ARG A 233 10.79 29.69 -7.23
CA ARG A 233 9.90 29.32 -6.12
C ARG A 233 10.01 30.30 -4.95
N CYS A 234 8.84 30.61 -4.35
CA CYS A 234 8.81 31.31 -3.07
C CYS A 234 9.16 30.37 -1.90
N PRO A 235 9.38 30.88 -0.67
CA PRO A 235 9.72 30.03 0.49
C PRO A 235 8.72 28.91 0.78
N TYR A 236 7.48 29.04 0.34
CA TYR A 236 6.44 28.00 0.47
C TYR A 236 6.35 27.11 -0.78
N GLY A 237 7.29 27.16 -1.72
CA GLY A 237 7.28 26.35 -2.94
C GLY A 237 6.27 26.78 -4.01
N GLY A 238 5.59 27.92 -3.84
CA GLY A 238 4.73 28.55 -4.86
C GLY A 238 5.53 29.22 -5.98
N PHE A 239 4.88 29.50 -7.09
CA PHE A 239 5.49 30.12 -8.28
C PHE A 239 5.72 31.62 -8.05
N ALA A 240 6.96 32.02 -7.74
CA ALA A 240 7.33 33.39 -7.31
C ALA A 240 6.96 34.47 -8.34
N GLY A 241 6.92 34.15 -9.63
CA GLY A 241 6.50 35.08 -10.70
C GLY A 241 5.00 35.36 -10.75
N THR A 242 4.18 34.75 -9.89
CA THR A 242 2.73 34.94 -9.81
C THR A 242 2.34 35.80 -8.61
N LYS A 243 1.14 36.40 -8.64
CA LYS A 243 0.70 37.26 -7.53
C LYS A 243 -0.81 37.22 -7.37
N ALA A 244 -1.26 36.86 -6.17
CA ALA A 244 -2.61 36.99 -5.66
C ALA A 244 -2.55 37.66 -4.28
N LYS A 245 -3.66 37.74 -3.54
CA LYS A 245 -3.67 38.33 -2.20
C LYS A 245 -2.96 37.40 -1.20
N ALA A 246 -1.97 37.91 -0.48
CA ALA A 246 -1.37 37.23 0.68
C ALA A 246 -2.38 37.18 1.84
N THR A 247 -2.51 36.03 2.50
CA THR A 247 -3.43 35.84 3.65
C THR A 247 -2.75 35.24 4.88
N GLY A 248 -1.50 34.84 4.79
CA GLY A 248 -0.75 34.20 5.87
C GLY A 248 -0.97 32.69 5.98
N PHE A 249 -1.91 32.11 5.23
CA PHE A 249 -2.22 30.68 5.21
C PHE A 249 -2.51 30.21 3.78
N PHE A 250 -2.35 28.92 3.54
CA PHE A 250 -2.78 28.30 2.29
C PHE A 250 -4.30 28.38 2.13
N ARG A 251 -4.75 28.66 0.94
CA ARG A 251 -6.16 28.65 0.54
C ARG A 251 -6.34 28.10 -0.86
N VAL A 252 -7.57 27.83 -1.25
CA VAL A 252 -7.94 27.52 -2.64
C VAL A 252 -8.68 28.72 -3.26
N GLU A 253 -8.37 29.02 -4.53
CA GLU A 253 -8.96 30.13 -5.25
C GLU A 253 -9.06 29.79 -6.72
N GLN A 254 -10.14 30.25 -7.38
CA GLN A 254 -10.29 30.14 -8.82
C GLN A 254 -9.76 31.40 -9.49
N ILE A 255 -8.73 31.26 -10.31
CA ILE A 255 -8.06 32.37 -11.01
C ILE A 255 -8.03 32.00 -12.50
N ASP A 256 -8.54 32.89 -13.36
CA ASP A 256 -8.64 32.71 -14.81
C ASP A 256 -9.32 31.37 -15.21
N GLY A 257 -10.39 31.01 -14.49
CA GLY A 257 -11.16 29.79 -14.74
C GLY A 257 -10.50 28.48 -14.26
N ARG A 258 -9.40 28.55 -13.56
CA ARG A 258 -8.66 27.40 -13.02
C ARG A 258 -8.54 27.49 -11.52
N TRP A 259 -8.69 26.36 -10.84
CA TRP A 259 -8.46 26.26 -9.40
C TRP A 259 -6.97 26.20 -9.08
N TRP A 260 -6.57 26.85 -8.01
CA TRP A 260 -5.21 26.87 -7.49
C TRP A 260 -5.21 26.74 -5.98
N PHE A 261 -4.19 26.12 -5.42
CA PHE A 261 -3.74 26.56 -4.12
C PHE A 261 -3.05 27.91 -4.26
N VAL A 262 -3.20 28.74 -3.25
CA VAL A 262 -2.46 29.99 -3.11
C VAL A 262 -1.71 29.93 -1.79
N CYS A 263 -0.39 30.12 -1.82
CA CYS A 263 0.45 30.04 -0.64
C CYS A 263 0.25 31.25 0.30
N PRO A 264 0.77 31.23 1.53
CA PRO A 264 0.64 32.31 2.52
C PRO A 264 1.01 33.71 1.97
N ASP A 265 2.07 33.78 1.13
CA ASP A 265 2.56 35.04 0.55
C ASP A 265 1.80 35.47 -0.72
N GLY A 266 0.81 34.69 -1.14
CA GLY A 266 -0.04 35.03 -2.29
C GLY A 266 0.48 34.56 -3.64
N HIS A 267 1.41 33.61 -3.70
CA HIS A 267 1.81 32.99 -4.98
C HIS A 267 0.96 31.78 -5.31
N LEU A 268 0.70 31.59 -6.61
CA LEU A 268 0.02 30.37 -7.09
C LEU A 268 0.85 29.13 -6.76
N PHE A 269 0.17 28.05 -6.41
CA PHE A 269 0.81 26.85 -5.96
C PHE A 269 0.07 25.62 -6.52
N TYR A 270 0.82 24.73 -7.15
CA TYR A 270 0.36 23.39 -7.53
C TYR A 270 1.06 22.38 -6.61
N SER A 271 0.30 21.57 -5.89
CA SER A 271 0.87 20.67 -4.91
C SER A 271 1.48 19.42 -5.57
N ALA A 272 2.80 19.40 -5.72
CA ALA A 272 3.57 18.24 -6.15
C ALA A 272 4.12 17.53 -4.89
N GLY A 273 3.38 16.53 -4.41
CA GLY A 273 3.64 15.95 -3.10
C GLY A 273 4.11 14.50 -3.10
N VAL A 274 4.63 14.08 -1.93
CA VAL A 274 5.02 12.70 -1.67
C VAL A 274 4.48 12.25 -0.32
N ASN A 275 3.86 11.07 -0.30
CA ASN A 275 3.38 10.40 0.90
C ASN A 275 4.50 9.60 1.57
N GLY A 276 4.42 9.46 2.89
CA GLY A 276 5.27 8.54 3.63
C GLY A 276 6.74 8.93 3.69
N ILE A 277 7.05 10.24 3.64
CA ILE A 277 8.42 10.71 3.91
C ILE A 277 8.77 10.34 5.34
N GLY A 278 9.66 9.38 5.50
CA GLY A 278 10.01 8.81 6.79
C GLY A 278 11.41 8.21 6.78
N ASN A 279 11.87 7.81 7.96
CA ASN A 279 13.19 7.25 8.19
C ASN A 279 13.15 5.76 8.56
N SER A 280 12.07 5.09 8.22
CA SER A 280 11.87 3.67 8.50
C SER A 280 11.11 2.99 7.39
N SER A 281 11.62 1.84 6.97
CA SER A 281 10.94 0.87 6.10
C SER A 281 11.04 -0.49 6.76
N GLY A 282 10.10 -0.74 7.68
CA GLY A 282 10.15 -1.91 8.57
C GLY A 282 9.61 -3.19 7.94
N THR A 283 10.28 -4.31 8.18
CA THR A 283 9.83 -5.66 7.83
C THR A 283 9.83 -6.59 9.01
N ARG A 284 8.98 -7.61 8.99
CA ARG A 284 8.95 -8.66 10.02
C ARG A 284 10.22 -9.51 9.94
N THR A 285 10.95 -9.58 11.03
CA THR A 285 12.15 -10.42 11.17
C THR A 285 11.89 -11.64 12.05
N THR A 286 11.04 -11.54 13.06
CA THR A 286 10.71 -12.63 13.99
C THR A 286 10.11 -13.82 13.26
N GLY A 287 10.71 -15.01 13.45
CA GLY A 287 10.35 -16.26 12.78
C GLY A 287 10.80 -16.36 11.33
N ARG A 288 11.64 -15.39 10.88
CA ARG A 288 12.24 -15.33 9.53
C ARG A 288 13.71 -14.92 9.61
N GLU A 289 14.38 -15.18 10.73
CA GLU A 289 15.74 -14.71 10.97
C GLU A 289 16.70 -15.23 9.90
N ASP A 290 16.49 -16.44 9.41
CA ASP A 290 17.27 -17.09 8.35
C ASP A 290 17.02 -16.51 6.93
N TYR A 291 16.05 -15.60 6.76
CA TYR A 291 15.87 -14.87 5.50
C TYR A 291 16.90 -13.75 5.31
N PHE A 292 17.61 -13.37 6.37
CA PHE A 292 18.50 -12.22 6.41
C PHE A 292 19.95 -12.66 6.63
N ALA A 293 20.86 -12.19 5.80
CA ALA A 293 22.29 -12.41 5.99
C ALA A 293 22.80 -11.75 7.29
N ALA A 294 22.19 -10.64 7.67
CA ALA A 294 22.40 -9.96 8.94
C ALA A 294 21.10 -9.23 9.33
N LEU A 295 20.72 -9.30 10.60
CA LEU A 295 19.57 -8.56 11.10
C LEU A 295 19.97 -7.10 11.37
N PRO A 296 19.18 -6.12 10.89
CA PRO A 296 19.41 -4.73 11.24
C PRO A 296 19.07 -4.50 12.73
N PRO A 297 19.61 -3.45 13.35
CA PRO A 297 19.20 -3.05 14.68
C PRO A 297 17.69 -2.85 14.74
N VAL A 298 17.05 -3.40 15.79
CA VAL A 298 15.63 -3.18 16.02
C VAL A 298 15.44 -1.73 16.43
N THR A 299 14.71 -0.97 15.63
CA THR A 299 14.33 0.39 16.02
C THR A 299 13.15 0.30 16.98
N PRO A 300 13.25 0.81 18.21
CA PRO A 300 12.11 0.86 19.12
C PRO A 300 10.96 1.63 18.48
N LEU A 301 9.73 1.15 18.68
CA LEU A 301 8.54 1.91 18.32
C LEU A 301 8.56 3.25 19.09
N PRO A 302 8.10 4.34 18.47
CA PRO A 302 7.92 5.60 19.18
C PRO A 302 7.07 5.40 20.46
N PRO A 303 7.38 6.09 21.56
CA PRO A 303 6.58 6.00 22.78
C PRO A 303 5.10 6.28 22.50
N GLY A 304 4.22 5.44 23.01
CA GLY A 304 2.76 5.58 22.85
C GLY A 304 2.16 4.90 21.62
N MET A 305 2.95 4.31 20.74
CA MET A 305 2.39 3.42 19.72
C MET A 305 2.06 2.06 20.33
N PRO A 306 0.83 1.55 20.14
CA PRO A 306 0.49 0.20 20.57
C PRO A 306 1.41 -0.81 19.86
N ALA A 307 1.91 -1.78 20.63
CA ALA A 307 2.63 -2.92 20.08
C ALA A 307 1.69 -3.64 19.10
N ARG A 308 1.94 -3.46 17.80
CA ARG A 308 1.24 -4.25 16.78
C ARG A 308 1.85 -5.65 16.75
N PRO A 309 1.10 -6.68 16.35
CA PRO A 309 1.69 -7.98 16.04
C PRO A 309 2.82 -7.75 15.01
N GLY A 310 4.07 -8.05 15.40
CA GLY A 310 5.27 -7.73 14.62
C GLY A 310 6.16 -6.62 15.20
N ALA A 311 5.92 -6.16 16.42
CA ALA A 311 6.88 -5.37 17.19
C ALA A 311 8.20 -6.18 17.30
N GLY A 312 9.26 -5.71 16.68
CA GLY A 312 10.48 -6.48 16.40
C GLY A 312 10.83 -6.40 14.92
N GLN A 313 10.42 -5.30 14.27
CA GLN A 313 10.69 -5.11 12.86
C GLN A 313 12.13 -4.65 12.63
N GLY A 314 12.80 -5.33 11.74
CA GLY A 314 14.08 -4.88 11.21
C GLY A 314 13.87 -3.64 10.33
N ASN A 315 14.66 -2.61 10.55
CA ASN A 315 14.66 -1.38 9.75
C ASN A 315 16.00 -1.23 9.01
N PHE A 316 16.12 -1.82 7.83
CA PHE A 316 17.33 -1.72 7.01
C PHE A 316 17.59 -0.30 6.52
N TYR A 317 16.55 0.43 6.15
CA TYR A 317 16.69 1.82 5.74
C TYR A 317 17.31 2.68 6.84
N GLY A 318 16.78 2.59 8.06
CA GLY A 318 17.35 3.31 9.22
C GLY A 318 18.78 2.88 9.53
N ALA A 319 19.15 1.60 9.35
CA ALA A 319 20.51 1.13 9.49
C ALA A 319 21.45 1.72 8.43
N ASN A 320 20.99 1.86 7.19
CA ASN A 320 21.76 2.51 6.12
C ASN A 320 21.92 4.01 6.36
N LEU A 321 20.91 4.68 6.92
CA LEU A 321 21.04 6.08 7.34
C LEU A 321 22.11 6.24 8.45
N GLN A 322 22.17 5.30 9.40
CA GLN A 322 23.25 5.28 10.40
C GLN A 322 24.64 5.05 9.78
N ARG A 323 24.75 4.16 8.77
CA ARG A 323 26.01 3.98 8.02
C ARG A 323 26.41 5.27 7.31
N ARG A 324 25.44 5.99 6.73
CA ARG A 324 25.66 7.22 5.98
C ARG A 324 26.08 8.38 6.88
N PHE A 325 25.42 8.58 8.01
CA PHE A 325 25.50 9.81 8.81
C PHE A 325 26.03 9.61 10.23
N GLY A 326 26.22 8.38 10.69
CA GLY A 326 26.67 8.11 12.06
C GLY A 326 25.56 8.29 13.11
N ALA A 327 25.94 8.71 14.32
CA ALA A 327 25.04 8.75 15.47
C ALA A 327 23.88 9.76 15.32
N ASP A 328 24.15 10.92 14.73
CA ASP A 328 23.18 12.03 14.57
C ASP A 328 22.40 11.97 13.25
N TRP A 329 22.27 10.79 12.67
CA TRP A 329 21.71 10.55 11.36
C TRP A 329 20.31 11.15 11.14
N ARG A 330 19.49 11.32 12.19
CA ARG A 330 18.11 11.83 12.02
C ARG A 330 18.08 13.27 11.54
N ALA A 331 18.90 14.13 12.12
CA ALA A 331 19.00 15.53 11.70
C ALA A 331 19.60 15.66 10.29
N ALA A 332 20.66 14.89 9.99
CA ALA A 332 21.27 14.86 8.66
C ALA A 332 20.32 14.30 7.61
N TRP A 333 19.53 13.26 7.94
CA TRP A 333 18.48 12.73 7.07
C TRP A 333 17.40 13.77 6.77
N ALA A 334 16.91 14.49 7.79
CA ALA A 334 15.88 15.51 7.61
C ALA A 334 16.39 16.63 6.69
N GLN A 335 17.62 17.10 6.91
CA GLN A 335 18.25 18.11 6.05
C GLN A 335 18.42 17.64 4.60
N LEU A 336 18.97 16.43 4.39
CA LEU A 336 19.10 15.85 3.04
C LEU A 336 17.74 15.66 2.36
N THR A 337 16.74 15.21 3.10
CA THR A 337 15.40 15.01 2.55
C THR A 337 14.79 16.33 2.09
N ALA A 338 14.91 17.39 2.87
CA ALA A 338 14.46 18.72 2.47
C ALA A 338 15.21 19.24 1.22
N GLN A 339 16.52 19.04 1.15
CA GLN A 339 17.32 19.37 -0.05
C GLN A 339 16.87 18.58 -1.29
N ARG A 340 16.58 17.28 -1.13
CA ARG A 340 16.04 16.44 -2.21
C ARG A 340 14.70 16.96 -2.72
N LEU A 341 13.76 17.26 -1.82
CA LEU A 341 12.46 17.80 -2.20
C LEU A 341 12.60 19.09 -2.99
N GLU A 342 13.40 20.02 -2.50
CA GLU A 342 13.68 21.30 -3.17
C GLU A 342 14.34 21.08 -4.54
N ALA A 343 15.41 20.29 -4.61
CA ALA A 343 16.15 20.02 -5.85
C ALA A 343 15.31 19.28 -6.89
N TRP A 344 14.37 18.44 -6.48
CA TRP A 344 13.49 17.70 -7.38
C TRP A 344 12.19 18.44 -7.72
N GLY A 345 11.95 19.60 -7.10
CA GLY A 345 10.77 20.42 -7.27
C GLY A 345 9.51 19.85 -6.63
N LEU A 346 9.67 18.93 -5.66
CA LEU A 346 8.62 18.47 -4.80
C LEU A 346 8.39 19.50 -3.69
N ASN A 347 7.15 19.91 -3.48
CA ASN A 347 6.84 21.03 -2.59
C ASN A 347 5.85 20.69 -1.48
N THR A 348 5.49 19.42 -1.31
CA THR A 348 4.53 19.03 -0.25
C THR A 348 4.92 17.67 0.34
N ALA A 349 5.19 17.64 1.65
CA ALA A 349 5.26 16.40 2.42
C ALA A 349 3.84 15.96 2.80
N SER A 350 3.35 14.84 2.27
CA SER A 350 1.94 14.45 2.35
C SER A 350 1.68 13.20 3.20
N GLY A 351 0.47 13.05 3.62
CA GLY A 351 -0.09 11.85 4.23
C GLY A 351 0.55 11.49 5.57
N THR A 352 1.24 10.35 5.62
CA THR A 352 1.90 9.82 6.81
C THR A 352 3.36 10.25 6.93
N SER A 353 3.75 11.33 6.25
CA SER A 353 5.11 11.86 6.30
C SER A 353 5.47 12.39 7.69
N LEU A 354 6.76 12.32 8.04
CA LEU A 354 7.32 12.94 9.23
C LEU A 354 7.58 14.44 8.99
N ALA A 355 6.52 15.18 8.65
CA ALA A 355 6.61 16.60 8.30
C ALA A 355 7.27 17.44 9.41
N GLU A 356 7.04 17.07 10.67
CA GLU A 356 7.65 17.71 11.84
C GLU A 356 9.18 17.57 11.88
N ALA A 357 9.72 16.49 11.31
CA ALA A 357 11.17 16.30 11.19
C ALA A 357 11.78 17.17 10.08
N LEU A 358 10.96 17.63 9.13
CA LEU A 358 11.37 18.57 8.08
C LEU A 358 11.19 20.03 8.50
N GLY A 359 10.32 20.28 9.49
CA GLY A 359 10.18 21.59 10.14
C GLY A 359 11.41 21.92 10.97
N GLY A 360 11.87 23.17 10.93
CA GLY A 360 13.06 23.62 11.68
C GLY A 360 14.40 23.31 10.98
N THR A 361 14.40 22.72 9.78
CA THR A 361 15.57 22.75 8.89
C THR A 361 15.64 24.11 8.19
N PRO A 362 16.80 24.52 7.62
CA PRO A 362 16.87 25.68 6.75
C PRO A 362 15.92 25.65 5.55
N HIS A 363 15.39 24.48 5.23
CA HIS A 363 14.50 24.18 4.11
C HIS A 363 13.13 23.71 4.63
N ASN A 364 12.36 24.60 5.25
CA ASN A 364 10.98 24.31 5.64
C ASN A 364 10.15 23.94 4.40
N GLN A 365 9.38 22.87 4.50
CA GLN A 365 8.53 22.40 3.39
C GLN A 365 7.05 22.44 3.79
N PRO A 366 6.15 22.85 2.89
CA PRO A 366 4.73 22.67 3.11
C PRO A 366 4.36 21.20 3.34
N TYR A 367 3.38 20.99 4.19
CA TYR A 367 2.98 19.63 4.56
C TYR A 367 1.48 19.47 4.75
N VAL A 368 1.04 18.22 4.70
CA VAL A 368 -0.34 17.80 4.97
C VAL A 368 -0.32 16.74 6.06
N ILE A 369 -1.23 16.83 7.00
CA ILE A 369 -1.42 15.82 8.05
C ILE A 369 -2.61 14.93 7.71
N GLN A 370 -2.46 13.63 7.93
CA GLN A 370 -3.58 12.73 8.04
C GLN A 370 -3.98 12.63 9.51
N VAL A 371 -5.14 13.19 9.88
CA VAL A 371 -5.66 13.14 11.25
C VAL A 371 -5.98 11.70 11.61
N ARG A 372 -5.42 11.22 12.71
CA ARG A 372 -5.65 9.88 13.24
C ARG A 372 -6.60 9.96 14.42
N GLY A 373 -7.55 9.00 14.51
CA GLY A 373 -8.45 8.89 15.64
C GLY A 373 -9.84 9.49 15.44
N PHE A 374 -10.16 10.05 14.27
CA PHE A 374 -11.55 10.33 13.93
C PHE A 374 -12.37 9.04 13.75
N GLN A 375 -11.67 7.94 13.58
CA GLN A 375 -12.21 6.58 13.61
C GLN A 375 -11.94 6.01 15.01
N THR A 376 -12.76 6.36 15.98
CA THR A 376 -12.64 5.94 17.39
C THR A 376 -13.57 4.77 17.71
N GLY A 377 -13.12 3.85 18.57
CA GLY A 377 -13.89 2.68 18.98
C GLY A 377 -13.92 1.56 17.93
N PRO A 378 -14.82 0.58 18.08
CA PRO A 378 -15.03 -0.45 17.09
C PRO A 378 -15.51 0.16 15.77
N LEU A 379 -14.82 -0.21 14.67
CA LEU A 379 -15.16 0.29 13.34
C LEU A 379 -15.91 -0.77 12.54
N ILE A 380 -16.95 -0.35 11.86
CA ILE A 380 -17.61 -1.14 10.84
C ILE A 380 -17.25 -0.55 9.49
N MET A 381 -16.51 -1.29 8.68
CA MET A 381 -16.03 -0.85 7.36
C MET A 381 -15.41 0.57 7.37
N GLY A 382 -14.70 0.91 8.44
CA GLY A 382 -14.03 2.21 8.60
C GLY A 382 -14.90 3.33 9.18
N LEU A 383 -16.16 3.08 9.54
CA LEU A 383 -17.04 4.06 10.18
C LEU A 383 -17.26 3.69 11.66
N PRO A 384 -17.09 4.62 12.61
CA PRO A 384 -17.40 4.40 14.02
C PRO A 384 -18.91 4.46 14.29
N ASP A 385 -19.34 4.11 15.52
CA ASP A 385 -20.71 4.38 15.96
C ASP A 385 -20.94 5.89 16.12
N VAL A 386 -21.41 6.52 15.06
CA VAL A 386 -21.65 7.98 15.01
C VAL A 386 -22.84 8.43 15.86
N TYR A 387 -23.63 7.51 16.38
CA TYR A 387 -24.79 7.78 17.24
C TYR A 387 -24.50 7.56 18.73
N ALA A 388 -23.30 7.10 19.08
CA ALA A 388 -22.89 6.99 20.47
C ALA A 388 -22.85 8.37 21.14
N ASP A 389 -23.32 8.47 22.39
CA ASP A 389 -23.36 9.73 23.15
C ASP A 389 -21.96 10.38 23.32
N THR A 390 -20.90 9.57 23.29
CA THR A 390 -19.52 10.02 23.44
C THR A 390 -18.88 10.48 22.13
N PHE A 391 -19.49 10.23 20.97
CA PHE A 391 -18.88 10.41 19.67
C PHE A 391 -18.39 11.85 19.43
N GLU A 392 -19.26 12.86 19.63
CA GLU A 392 -18.89 14.27 19.40
C GLU A 392 -17.75 14.73 20.30
N ALA A 393 -17.79 14.38 21.61
CA ALA A 393 -16.76 14.76 22.56
C ALA A 393 -15.40 14.09 22.24
N GLN A 394 -15.41 12.86 21.75
CA GLN A 394 -14.20 12.16 21.30
C GLN A 394 -13.61 12.83 20.07
N ILE A 395 -14.42 13.19 19.09
CA ILE A 395 -13.98 13.88 17.87
C ILE A 395 -13.41 15.27 18.21
N ASP A 396 -14.07 16.04 19.09
CA ASP A 396 -13.56 17.33 19.59
C ASP A 396 -12.18 17.18 20.25
N THR A 397 -12.01 16.14 21.08
CA THR A 397 -10.74 15.86 21.76
C THR A 397 -9.63 15.55 20.76
N VAL A 398 -9.92 14.71 19.77
CA VAL A 398 -8.98 14.35 18.71
C VAL A 398 -8.60 15.58 17.89
N ALA A 399 -9.57 16.38 17.47
CA ALA A 399 -9.33 17.60 16.71
C ALA A 399 -8.45 18.58 17.51
N ALA A 400 -8.81 18.88 18.76
CA ALA A 400 -8.06 19.80 19.61
C ALA A 400 -6.61 19.34 19.82
N SER A 401 -6.38 18.04 20.02
CA SER A 401 -5.03 17.50 20.28
C SER A 401 -4.11 17.49 19.06
N GLN A 402 -4.64 17.24 17.87
CA GLN A 402 -3.81 17.11 16.66
C GLN A 402 -3.74 18.40 15.83
N LEU A 403 -4.81 19.19 15.80
CA LEU A 403 -4.89 20.40 14.99
C LEU A 403 -4.49 21.65 15.80
N GLY A 404 -4.94 21.75 17.03
CA GLY A 404 -4.71 22.94 17.88
C GLY A 404 -3.25 23.38 17.96
N PRO A 405 -2.27 22.48 18.16
CA PRO A 405 -0.84 22.85 18.21
C PRO A 405 -0.29 23.41 16.88
N ARG A 406 -1.00 23.23 15.76
CA ARG A 406 -0.54 23.56 14.41
C ARG A 406 -1.36 24.68 13.74
N LYS A 407 -2.39 25.17 14.39
CA LYS A 407 -3.36 26.13 13.82
C LYS A 407 -2.73 27.45 13.32
N ASP A 408 -1.55 27.78 13.81
CA ASP A 408 -0.83 29.00 13.44
C ASP A 408 0.41 28.73 12.57
N ASP A 409 0.60 27.49 12.08
CA ASP A 409 1.75 27.10 11.25
C ASP A 409 1.49 27.41 9.76
N PRO A 410 2.14 28.42 9.16
CA PRO A 410 1.89 28.80 7.78
C PRO A 410 2.35 27.75 6.75
N TYR A 411 3.17 26.76 7.15
CA TYR A 411 3.59 25.67 6.26
C TYR A 411 2.58 24.53 6.19
N LEU A 412 1.62 24.47 7.10
CA LEU A 412 0.55 23.47 7.02
C LEU A 412 -0.43 23.83 5.91
N LEU A 413 -0.53 22.98 4.89
CA LEU A 413 -1.47 23.16 3.79
C LEU A 413 -2.90 22.76 4.20
N GLY A 414 -3.04 21.70 4.97
CA GLY A 414 -4.33 21.22 5.43
C GLY A 414 -4.32 19.80 5.97
N TYR A 415 -5.52 19.25 6.15
CA TYR A 415 -5.76 17.97 6.79
C TYR A 415 -6.52 16.99 5.90
N PHE A 416 -6.04 15.75 5.79
CA PHE A 416 -6.88 14.62 5.42
C PHE A 416 -7.60 14.10 6.67
N ILE A 417 -8.92 13.95 6.59
CA ILE A 417 -9.75 13.51 7.71
C ILE A 417 -10.10 12.01 7.66
N GLY A 418 -9.62 11.29 6.66
CA GLY A 418 -9.79 9.86 6.48
C GLY A 418 -9.03 9.34 5.27
N ASN A 419 -9.03 8.01 5.10
CA ASN A 419 -8.41 7.34 3.97
C ASN A 419 -9.17 6.08 3.58
N GLU A 420 -9.58 6.00 2.32
CA GLU A 420 -10.10 4.82 1.63
C GLU A 420 -11.11 3.98 2.43
N PRO A 421 -12.21 4.57 2.92
CA PRO A 421 -13.23 3.78 3.61
C PRO A 421 -13.80 2.73 2.65
N PRO A 422 -13.90 1.45 3.06
CA PRO A 422 -14.28 0.37 2.14
C PRO A 422 -15.79 0.23 1.92
N TRP A 423 -16.63 0.99 2.62
CA TRP A 423 -18.09 0.84 2.56
C TRP A 423 -18.79 1.43 1.32
N PRO A 424 -18.30 2.49 0.62
CA PRO A 424 -19.03 3.08 -0.50
C PRO A 424 -19.35 2.04 -1.59
N GLY A 425 -20.64 1.93 -1.93
CA GLY A 425 -21.15 0.91 -2.85
C GLY A 425 -21.39 -0.47 -2.23
N ARG A 426 -21.24 -0.60 -0.90
CA ARG A 426 -21.45 -1.85 -0.14
C ARG A 426 -22.39 -1.60 1.06
N GLU A 427 -23.36 -0.70 0.91
CA GLU A 427 -24.19 -0.24 2.00
C GLU A 427 -25.01 -1.36 2.64
N SER A 428 -25.54 -2.30 1.85
CA SER A 428 -26.26 -3.46 2.38
C SER A 428 -25.37 -4.34 3.26
N GLN A 429 -24.13 -4.59 2.82
CA GLN A 429 -23.14 -5.35 3.61
C GLN A 429 -22.75 -4.61 4.90
N PHE A 430 -22.61 -3.28 4.82
CA PHE A 430 -22.37 -2.45 6.00
C PHE A 430 -23.50 -2.64 7.04
N VAL A 431 -24.77 -2.60 6.60
CA VAL A 431 -25.92 -2.83 7.48
C VAL A 431 -25.88 -4.22 8.09
N ASP A 432 -25.57 -5.26 7.30
CA ASP A 432 -25.47 -6.63 7.83
C ASP A 432 -24.41 -6.73 8.96
N PHE A 433 -23.29 -6.05 8.81
CA PHE A 433 -22.25 -6.01 9.86
C PHE A 433 -22.69 -5.23 11.10
N VAL A 434 -23.41 -4.12 10.93
CA VAL A 434 -24.01 -3.39 12.05
C VAL A 434 -24.96 -4.28 12.82
N LEU A 435 -25.85 -5.00 12.11
CA LEU A 435 -26.86 -5.87 12.73
C LEU A 435 -26.25 -7.09 13.42
N ALA A 436 -25.17 -7.65 12.85
CA ALA A 436 -24.46 -8.80 13.42
C ALA A 436 -23.51 -8.41 14.57
N GLY A 437 -23.20 -7.13 14.74
CA GLY A 437 -22.32 -6.61 15.78
C GLY A 437 -22.92 -6.63 17.18
N GLY A 438 -22.11 -6.21 18.17
CA GLY A 438 -22.58 -6.03 19.55
C GLY A 438 -23.55 -4.83 19.68
N ALA A 439 -24.24 -4.77 20.81
CA ALA A 439 -25.16 -3.67 21.11
C ALA A 439 -24.48 -2.30 20.99
N SER A 440 -24.99 -1.46 20.10
CA SER A 440 -24.48 -0.12 19.82
C SER A 440 -25.66 0.82 19.49
N ALA A 441 -25.47 2.11 19.63
CA ALA A 441 -26.51 3.09 19.30
C ALA A 441 -26.86 3.03 17.79
N MET A 442 -25.85 2.80 16.93
CA MET A 442 -26.06 2.60 15.49
C MET A 442 -26.90 1.35 15.22
N GLN A 443 -26.60 0.21 15.88
CA GLN A 443 -27.38 -1.02 15.72
C GLN A 443 -28.83 -0.83 16.11
N GLN A 444 -29.10 -0.24 17.29
CA GLN A 444 -30.48 0.02 17.77
C GLN A 444 -31.24 0.89 16.79
N ARG A 445 -30.61 1.96 16.29
CA ARG A 445 -31.23 2.84 15.31
C ARG A 445 -31.54 2.12 13.99
N PHE A 446 -30.60 1.32 13.49
CA PHE A 446 -30.79 0.57 12.25
C PHE A 446 -31.89 -0.48 12.38
N GLN A 447 -31.95 -1.22 13.49
CA GLN A 447 -33.02 -2.17 13.78
C GLN A 447 -34.38 -1.49 13.81
N ALA A 448 -34.52 -0.35 14.49
CA ALA A 448 -35.76 0.39 14.59
C ALA A 448 -36.28 0.90 13.23
N GLU A 449 -35.36 1.36 12.37
CA GLU A 449 -35.72 1.85 11.03
C GLU A 449 -36.05 0.69 10.06
N LEU A 450 -35.33 -0.41 10.13
CA LEU A 450 -35.54 -1.58 9.27
C LEU A 450 -36.78 -2.37 9.67
N ALA A 451 -37.25 -2.28 10.92
CA ALA A 451 -38.54 -2.83 11.35
C ALA A 451 -39.76 -2.22 10.60
N LYS A 452 -39.59 -1.02 10.01
CA LYS A 452 -40.59 -0.36 9.15
C LYS A 452 -40.58 -0.91 7.71
N GLY A 453 -39.70 -1.84 7.39
CA GLY A 453 -39.48 -2.49 6.09
C GLY A 453 -38.02 -2.49 5.72
N ASP A 454 -37.46 -3.67 5.44
CA ASP A 454 -36.07 -3.85 5.04
C ASP A 454 -35.97 -3.87 3.50
N THR A 455 -35.46 -2.77 2.92
CA THR A 455 -35.25 -2.64 1.47
C THR A 455 -33.82 -2.13 1.20
N PRO A 456 -33.22 -2.41 0.02
CA PRO A 456 -31.92 -1.91 -0.35
C PRO A 456 -31.81 -0.38 -0.25
N GLU A 457 -32.86 0.36 -0.63
CA GLU A 457 -32.88 1.81 -0.57
C GLU A 457 -32.83 2.30 0.88
N ARG A 458 -33.62 1.70 1.78
CA ARG A 458 -33.60 2.06 3.20
C ARG A 458 -32.29 1.73 3.86
N ARG A 459 -31.67 0.59 3.52
CA ARG A 459 -30.33 0.23 3.97
C ARG A 459 -29.30 1.26 3.55
N ARG A 460 -29.31 1.66 2.27
CA ARG A 460 -28.45 2.72 1.75
C ARG A 460 -28.67 4.03 2.49
N ASP A 461 -29.90 4.47 2.64
CA ASP A 461 -30.24 5.75 3.28
C ASP A 461 -29.79 5.81 4.75
N LEU A 462 -29.83 4.68 5.48
CA LEU A 462 -29.30 4.57 6.83
C LEU A 462 -27.78 4.80 6.88
N VAL A 463 -27.03 4.18 5.97
CA VAL A 463 -25.58 4.36 5.90
C VAL A 463 -25.22 5.78 5.50
N LEU A 464 -25.94 6.36 4.53
CA LEU A 464 -25.73 7.74 4.11
C LEU A 464 -26.04 8.74 5.22
N ALA A 465 -27.09 8.51 6.02
CA ALA A 465 -27.40 9.34 7.19
C ALA A 465 -26.30 9.24 8.26
N ALA A 466 -25.76 8.04 8.51
CA ALA A 466 -24.65 7.86 9.42
C ALA A 466 -23.39 8.58 8.93
N PHE A 467 -23.08 8.45 7.64
CA PHE A 467 -21.94 9.13 7.04
C PHE A 467 -22.09 10.65 7.01
N ALA A 468 -23.28 11.16 6.70
CA ALA A 468 -23.56 12.59 6.76
C ALA A 468 -23.33 13.16 8.17
N ARG A 469 -23.77 12.43 9.22
CA ARG A 469 -23.51 12.80 10.61
C ARG A 469 -22.02 12.77 10.94
N TYR A 470 -21.31 11.72 10.51
CA TYR A 470 -19.85 11.62 10.65
C TYR A 470 -19.14 12.85 10.09
N LEU A 471 -19.47 13.23 8.86
CA LEU A 471 -18.89 14.40 8.21
C LEU A 471 -19.26 15.72 8.93
N ALA A 472 -20.52 15.88 9.35
CA ALA A 472 -20.96 17.09 10.02
C ALA A 472 -20.21 17.33 11.35
N VAL A 473 -20.07 16.27 12.16
CA VAL A 473 -19.36 16.35 13.46
C VAL A 473 -17.89 16.64 13.25
N ILE A 474 -17.23 15.93 12.33
CA ILE A 474 -15.80 16.14 12.08
C ILE A 474 -15.54 17.53 11.50
N ASN A 475 -16.32 17.99 10.51
CA ASN A 475 -16.14 19.31 9.92
C ASN A 475 -16.30 20.43 10.98
N ALA A 476 -17.26 20.28 11.89
CA ALA A 476 -17.46 21.23 13.00
C ALA A 476 -16.26 21.22 13.95
N ALA A 477 -15.78 20.05 14.36
CA ALA A 477 -14.64 19.91 15.26
C ALA A 477 -13.33 20.43 14.65
N VAL A 478 -13.06 20.13 13.38
CA VAL A 478 -11.91 20.65 12.64
C VAL A 478 -11.95 22.16 12.59
N LYS A 479 -13.09 22.76 12.18
CA LYS A 479 -13.23 24.23 12.10
C LYS A 479 -13.10 24.92 13.44
N LYS A 480 -13.54 24.28 14.53
CA LYS A 480 -13.42 24.76 15.90
C LYS A 480 -11.97 24.72 16.39
N ALA A 481 -11.23 23.67 16.08
CA ALA A 481 -9.85 23.48 16.52
C ALA A 481 -8.85 24.29 15.68
N ASP A 482 -9.12 24.42 14.38
CA ASP A 482 -8.28 25.14 13.42
C ASP A 482 -9.15 25.83 12.36
N PRO A 483 -9.36 27.15 12.48
CA PRO A 483 -10.16 27.92 11.52
C PRO A 483 -9.41 28.29 10.24
N HIS A 484 -8.08 28.08 10.19
CA HIS A 484 -7.22 28.64 9.14
C HIS A 484 -6.87 27.64 8.04
N HIS A 485 -6.65 26.37 8.38
CA HIS A 485 -6.15 25.39 7.41
C HIS A 485 -7.27 24.63 6.70
N LEU A 486 -6.94 24.09 5.54
CA LEU A 486 -7.88 23.47 4.63
C LEU A 486 -8.27 22.05 5.06
N ASN A 487 -9.57 21.74 4.96
CA ASN A 487 -10.06 20.38 5.03
C ASN A 487 -9.93 19.75 3.62
N LEU A 488 -8.96 18.86 3.47
CA LEU A 488 -8.67 18.18 2.20
C LEU A 488 -9.52 16.91 1.99
N GLY A 489 -10.45 16.63 2.88
CA GLY A 489 -11.41 15.55 2.78
C GLY A 489 -10.85 14.16 3.09
N ILE A 490 -11.60 13.15 2.62
CA ILE A 490 -11.26 11.74 2.72
C ILE A 490 -10.67 11.31 1.39
N ARG A 491 -9.49 10.75 1.39
CA ARG A 491 -8.85 10.21 0.18
C ARG A 491 -9.57 8.95 -0.27
N PHE A 492 -10.60 9.09 -1.10
CA PHE A 492 -11.36 7.94 -1.58
C PHE A 492 -10.54 7.10 -2.56
N GLY A 493 -10.43 5.79 -2.32
CA GLY A 493 -9.74 4.82 -3.16
C GLY A 493 -10.46 4.60 -4.49
N GLY A 494 -11.34 3.65 -4.64
CA GLY A 494 -12.09 3.38 -5.87
C GLY A 494 -12.92 4.58 -6.40
N THR A 495 -13.94 4.29 -7.17
CA THR A 495 -14.92 5.28 -7.65
C THR A 495 -16.13 5.29 -6.73
N PRO A 496 -16.26 6.25 -5.80
CA PRO A 496 -17.43 6.32 -4.94
C PRO A 496 -18.68 6.57 -5.76
N PRO A 497 -19.83 6.00 -5.37
CA PRO A 497 -21.12 6.35 -5.98
C PRO A 497 -21.42 7.85 -5.88
N ASP A 498 -22.17 8.37 -6.85
CA ASP A 498 -22.48 9.81 -6.96
C ASP A 498 -23.14 10.37 -5.68
N TYR A 499 -23.99 9.59 -5.04
CA TYR A 499 -24.64 9.99 -3.78
C TYR A 499 -23.65 10.12 -2.60
N VAL A 500 -22.54 9.38 -2.61
CA VAL A 500 -21.47 9.53 -1.61
C VAL A 500 -20.64 10.79 -1.92
N VAL A 501 -20.30 11.01 -3.19
CA VAL A 501 -19.56 12.20 -3.63
C VAL A 501 -20.33 13.47 -3.26
N ALA A 502 -21.63 13.49 -3.48
CA ALA A 502 -22.49 14.65 -3.19
C ALA A 502 -22.54 15.03 -1.69
N LEU A 503 -22.34 14.09 -0.77
CA LEU A 503 -22.26 14.38 0.67
C LEU A 503 -20.96 15.10 1.06
N ALA A 504 -19.92 14.99 0.28
CA ALA A 504 -18.59 15.55 0.59
C ALA A 504 -18.43 17.05 0.24
N LYS A 505 -19.53 17.77 -0.01
CA LYS A 505 -19.52 19.22 -0.35
C LYS A 505 -18.92 20.11 0.75
N GLY A 506 -18.82 19.63 1.98
CA GLY A 506 -18.26 20.36 3.12
C GLY A 506 -16.75 20.44 3.16
N PHE A 507 -16.03 19.76 2.26
CA PHE A 507 -14.59 19.85 2.14
C PHE A 507 -14.17 21.10 1.37
N ASP A 508 -12.97 21.64 1.68
CA ASP A 508 -12.35 22.70 0.87
C ASP A 508 -11.78 22.13 -0.43
N VAL A 509 -11.24 20.92 -0.37
CA VAL A 509 -10.68 20.16 -1.49
C VAL A 509 -11.22 18.74 -1.47
N TYR A 510 -11.58 18.20 -2.63
CA TYR A 510 -12.00 16.81 -2.75
C TYR A 510 -10.79 15.94 -3.13
N SER A 511 -10.36 15.04 -2.25
CA SER A 511 -9.20 14.19 -2.51
C SER A 511 -9.58 12.76 -2.92
N LEU A 512 -8.78 12.21 -3.84
CA LEU A 512 -8.94 10.88 -4.45
C LEU A 512 -7.59 10.17 -4.50
N ASN A 513 -7.55 8.86 -4.25
CA ASN A 513 -6.41 8.00 -4.54
C ASN A 513 -6.66 7.27 -5.86
N LYS A 514 -5.83 7.52 -6.88
CA LYS A 514 -6.06 7.02 -8.24
C LYS A 514 -4.81 6.37 -8.82
N TYR A 515 -4.76 5.06 -8.72
CA TYR A 515 -3.68 4.22 -9.23
C TYR A 515 -4.00 3.78 -10.67
N ARG A 516 -3.74 4.68 -11.62
CA ARG A 516 -3.94 4.49 -13.06
C ARG A 516 -2.73 4.98 -13.84
N TRP A 517 -2.70 4.71 -15.14
CA TRP A 517 -1.73 5.26 -16.07
C TRP A 517 -1.94 6.76 -16.32
N GLU A 518 -3.18 7.19 -16.26
CA GLU A 518 -3.60 8.58 -16.44
C GLU A 518 -4.68 8.97 -15.43
N PRO A 519 -4.77 10.24 -15.05
CA PRO A 519 -5.89 10.74 -14.27
C PRO A 519 -7.21 10.48 -15.01
N PRO A 520 -8.25 9.91 -14.37
CA PRO A 520 -9.50 9.54 -15.04
C PRO A 520 -10.35 10.78 -15.36
N PRO A 521 -10.40 11.29 -16.61
CA PRO A 521 -10.99 12.59 -16.93
C PRO A 521 -12.50 12.64 -16.66
N GLU A 522 -13.22 11.56 -16.96
CA GLU A 522 -14.67 11.48 -16.76
C GLU A 522 -15.05 11.49 -15.28
N LEU A 523 -14.31 10.75 -14.44
CA LEU A 523 -14.51 10.76 -12.99
C LEU A 523 -14.22 12.16 -12.42
N LEU A 524 -13.13 12.80 -12.83
CA LEU A 524 -12.77 14.14 -12.37
C LEU A 524 -13.83 15.17 -12.75
N ALA A 525 -14.33 15.12 -13.98
CA ALA A 525 -15.42 15.99 -14.44
C ALA A 525 -16.70 15.77 -13.62
N LYS A 526 -17.05 14.50 -13.36
CA LYS A 526 -18.22 14.14 -12.54
C LYS A 526 -18.08 14.63 -11.09
N VAL A 527 -16.94 14.39 -10.45
CA VAL A 527 -16.69 14.86 -9.07
C VAL A 527 -16.82 16.38 -8.99
N TYR A 528 -16.24 17.10 -9.93
CA TYR A 528 -16.36 18.56 -9.97
C TYR A 528 -17.82 19.01 -10.16
N ALA A 529 -18.55 18.39 -11.07
CA ALA A 529 -19.97 18.70 -11.30
C ALA A 529 -20.84 18.48 -10.05
N LEU A 530 -20.56 17.45 -9.25
CA LEU A 530 -21.29 17.12 -8.03
C LEU A 530 -20.91 18.00 -6.82
N THR A 531 -19.64 18.44 -6.74
CA THR A 531 -19.11 19.10 -5.54
C THR A 531 -18.84 20.58 -5.71
N GLY A 532 -18.50 21.02 -6.94
CA GLY A 532 -17.96 22.36 -7.20
C GLY A 532 -16.61 22.63 -6.52
N ARG A 533 -15.89 21.59 -6.09
CA ARG A 533 -14.64 21.72 -5.34
C ARG A 533 -13.43 21.36 -6.19
N PRO A 534 -12.28 22.03 -5.97
CA PRO A 534 -11.03 21.59 -6.57
C PRO A 534 -10.66 20.19 -6.06
N MET A 535 -9.87 19.47 -6.85
CA MET A 535 -9.50 18.10 -6.56
C MET A 535 -8.00 17.94 -6.33
N LEU A 536 -7.66 17.02 -5.42
CA LEU A 536 -6.30 16.60 -5.14
C LEU A 536 -6.21 15.08 -5.37
N LEU A 537 -5.29 14.66 -6.25
CA LEU A 537 -4.96 13.24 -6.39
C LEU A 537 -4.00 12.86 -5.25
N GLY A 538 -4.57 12.38 -4.14
CA GLY A 538 -3.89 12.20 -2.86
C GLY A 538 -2.93 11.03 -2.82
N GLU A 539 -3.12 10.03 -3.70
CA GLU A 539 -2.18 8.93 -3.93
C GLU A 539 -2.22 8.46 -5.38
N PHE A 540 -1.03 8.20 -5.92
CA PHE A 540 -0.79 7.45 -7.14
C PHE A 540 0.65 6.93 -7.12
N HIS A 541 0.91 5.84 -7.84
CA HIS A 541 2.27 5.40 -8.15
C HIS A 541 2.31 4.59 -9.43
N ILE A 542 3.49 4.50 -10.00
CA ILE A 542 3.87 3.55 -11.04
C ILE A 542 5.15 2.87 -10.55
N GLY A 543 5.14 1.55 -10.46
CA GLY A 543 6.29 0.78 -10.01
C GLY A 543 6.88 -0.09 -11.11
N VAL A 544 8.02 -0.70 -10.81
CA VAL A 544 8.76 -1.58 -11.74
C VAL A 544 9.02 -2.91 -11.07
N PRO A 545 8.73 -4.07 -11.70
CA PRO A 545 9.16 -5.35 -11.15
C PRO A 545 10.68 -5.47 -11.23
N GLY A 546 11.29 -5.96 -10.18
CA GLY A 546 12.73 -6.19 -10.13
C GLY A 546 13.30 -5.94 -8.73
N ARG A 547 14.58 -6.17 -8.55
CA ARG A 547 15.26 -6.00 -7.24
C ARG A 547 14.62 -6.82 -6.10
N GLY A 548 13.88 -7.91 -6.42
CA GLY A 548 13.08 -8.66 -5.46
C GLY A 548 11.76 -7.99 -5.06
N LEU A 549 11.41 -6.87 -5.69
CA LEU A 549 10.25 -6.04 -5.38
C LEU A 549 9.18 -6.16 -6.45
N ALA A 550 7.91 -6.20 -6.04
CA ALA A 550 6.77 -6.19 -6.93
C ALA A 550 6.54 -4.79 -7.55
N PRO A 551 5.84 -4.70 -8.70
CA PRO A 551 5.69 -3.44 -9.44
C PRO A 551 4.67 -2.45 -8.86
N GLY A 552 4.03 -2.74 -7.74
CA GLY A 552 2.93 -1.92 -7.24
C GLY A 552 1.61 -2.15 -7.95
N LEU A 553 0.67 -1.22 -7.81
CA LEU A 553 -0.67 -1.33 -8.39
C LEU A 553 -0.66 -1.02 -9.90
N VAL A 554 0.18 -0.10 -10.34
CA VAL A 554 0.40 0.25 -11.75
C VAL A 554 1.85 -0.06 -12.11
N GLN A 555 2.06 -0.71 -13.25
CA GLN A 555 3.36 -1.27 -13.63
C GLN A 555 3.93 -0.60 -14.87
N ALA A 556 5.19 -0.16 -14.79
CA ALA A 556 6.04 0.19 -15.92
C ALA A 556 7.00 -0.97 -16.26
N MET A 557 7.57 -0.96 -17.46
CA MET A 557 8.47 -2.00 -17.93
C MET A 557 9.87 -1.91 -17.31
N ASN A 558 10.31 -0.68 -17.02
CA ASN A 558 11.63 -0.37 -16.45
C ASN A 558 11.61 1.03 -15.80
N GLN A 559 12.74 1.47 -15.22
CA GLN A 559 12.83 2.74 -14.51
C GLN A 559 12.68 3.96 -15.45
N GLU A 560 13.14 3.89 -16.69
CA GLU A 560 12.94 4.95 -17.69
C GLU A 560 11.46 5.13 -18.02
N GLU A 561 10.76 4.04 -18.29
CA GLU A 561 9.31 4.04 -18.55
C GLU A 561 8.52 4.51 -17.30
N ARG A 562 9.00 4.19 -16.09
CA ARG A 562 8.44 4.71 -14.83
C ARG A 562 8.52 6.23 -14.76
N GLY A 563 9.68 6.81 -15.08
CA GLY A 563 9.86 8.26 -15.16
C GLY A 563 8.94 8.89 -16.21
N GLN A 564 8.82 8.26 -17.39
CA GLN A 564 7.93 8.71 -18.45
C GLN A 564 6.45 8.65 -18.05
N ALA A 565 6.04 7.59 -17.36
CA ALA A 565 4.68 7.44 -16.84
C ALA A 565 4.37 8.47 -15.74
N TYR A 566 5.34 8.80 -14.88
CA TYR A 566 5.23 9.89 -13.92
C TYR A 566 4.92 11.23 -14.62
N ARG A 567 5.69 11.59 -15.64
CA ARG A 567 5.47 12.80 -16.44
C ARG A 567 4.08 12.82 -17.04
N TYR A 568 3.70 11.73 -17.70
CA TYR A 568 2.40 11.63 -18.35
C TYR A 568 1.26 11.85 -17.36
N TYR A 569 1.29 11.13 -16.22
CA TYR A 569 0.25 11.24 -15.19
C TYR A 569 0.16 12.65 -14.60
N VAL A 570 1.27 13.20 -14.14
CA VAL A 570 1.29 14.50 -13.44
C VAL A 570 0.98 15.66 -14.38
N GLU A 571 1.51 15.65 -15.60
CA GLU A 571 1.26 16.72 -16.59
C GLU A 571 -0.22 16.70 -17.07
N HIS A 572 -0.83 15.52 -17.23
CA HIS A 572 -2.26 15.41 -17.57
C HIS A 572 -3.17 15.80 -16.39
N ALA A 573 -2.78 15.49 -15.17
CA ALA A 573 -3.46 16.00 -13.99
C ALA A 573 -3.40 17.53 -13.92
N ALA A 574 -2.23 18.11 -14.14
CA ALA A 574 -2.03 19.55 -14.15
C ALA A 574 -2.77 20.26 -15.30
N ALA A 575 -2.96 19.62 -16.44
CA ALA A 575 -3.74 20.17 -17.55
C ALA A 575 -5.23 20.33 -17.20
N ASN A 576 -5.75 19.53 -16.26
CA ASN A 576 -7.13 19.65 -15.78
C ASN A 576 -7.30 20.91 -14.90
N PRO A 577 -8.23 21.85 -15.24
CA PRO A 577 -8.38 23.12 -14.52
C PRO A 577 -8.85 22.96 -13.06
N ASN A 578 -9.35 21.81 -12.69
CA ASN A 578 -9.93 21.55 -11.37
C ASN A 578 -9.03 20.66 -10.48
N VAL A 579 -7.87 20.20 -10.99
CA VAL A 579 -6.91 19.38 -10.21
C VAL A 579 -5.74 20.26 -9.78
N ILE A 580 -5.60 20.47 -8.49
CA ILE A 580 -4.64 21.42 -7.90
C ILE A 580 -3.41 20.74 -7.28
N GLY A 581 -3.27 19.42 -7.45
CA GLY A 581 -2.09 18.71 -6.98
C GLY A 581 -2.17 17.20 -7.18
N THR A 582 -1.00 16.60 -7.09
CA THR A 582 -0.77 15.15 -7.19
C THR A 582 0.25 14.71 -6.16
N HIS A 583 -0.05 13.67 -5.36
CA HIS A 583 0.83 13.17 -4.31
C HIS A 583 1.21 11.73 -4.59
N TRP A 584 2.51 11.50 -4.79
CA TRP A 584 3.06 10.17 -5.04
C TRP A 584 3.05 9.30 -3.78
N PHE A 585 2.68 8.03 -3.89
CA PHE A 585 2.81 7.03 -2.85
C PHE A 585 3.87 5.99 -3.29
N MET A 586 5.09 5.92 -2.69
CA MET A 586 5.53 6.64 -1.53
C MET A 586 7.04 7.02 -1.60
N TRP A 587 7.62 7.55 -0.49
CA TRP A 587 9.01 8.05 -0.46
C TRP A 587 10.06 6.96 -0.63
N ILE A 588 9.98 5.88 0.16
CA ILE A 588 10.97 4.79 0.19
C ILE A 588 10.33 3.55 -0.44
N ASP A 589 11.12 2.73 -1.14
CA ASP A 589 10.70 1.39 -1.52
C ASP A 589 10.23 0.60 -0.30
N GLN A 590 9.22 -0.23 -0.51
CA GLN A 590 8.79 -1.14 0.55
C GLN A 590 9.82 -2.26 0.74
N PRO A 591 9.91 -2.90 1.93
CA PRO A 591 10.88 -3.96 2.16
C PRO A 591 10.64 -5.16 1.24
N ALA A 592 11.69 -5.78 0.73
CA ALA A 592 11.57 -6.91 -0.19
C ALA A 592 10.86 -8.13 0.43
N THR A 593 10.96 -8.30 1.74
CA THR A 593 10.21 -9.33 2.49
C THR A 593 8.83 -8.85 3.00
N GLY A 594 8.39 -7.69 2.52
CA GLY A 594 7.08 -7.11 2.78
C GLY A 594 6.98 -6.27 4.07
N ARG A 595 6.13 -5.24 4.03
CA ARG A 595 5.65 -4.55 5.24
C ARG A 595 4.61 -5.44 5.97
N LEU A 596 3.95 -4.88 7.00
CA LEU A 596 2.98 -5.62 7.84
C LEU A 596 1.79 -6.22 7.08
N ASP A 597 1.38 -5.61 5.99
CA ASP A 597 0.30 -6.08 5.11
C ASP A 597 0.81 -6.97 3.96
N GLY A 598 2.12 -7.25 3.92
CA GLY A 598 2.77 -8.07 2.91
C GLY A 598 3.27 -7.33 1.68
N GLU A 599 2.84 -6.09 1.45
CA GLU A 599 3.28 -5.33 0.28
C GLU A 599 4.79 -5.12 0.25
N ASN A 600 5.39 -5.34 -0.93
CA ASN A 600 6.82 -5.21 -1.18
C ASN A 600 7.10 -4.50 -2.51
N TYR A 601 6.54 -3.31 -2.70
CA TYR A 601 6.55 -2.61 -3.97
C TYR A 601 7.80 -1.79 -4.24
N ASN A 602 8.29 -1.81 -5.48
CA ASN A 602 9.30 -0.89 -6.00
C ASN A 602 8.64 0.41 -6.48
N ILE A 603 8.34 1.28 -5.57
CA ILE A 603 7.60 2.52 -5.79
C ILE A 603 8.23 3.74 -5.13
N GLY A 604 9.37 3.56 -4.44
CA GLY A 604 10.07 4.63 -3.75
C GLY A 604 10.68 5.68 -4.70
N TRP A 605 10.83 6.91 -4.25
CA TRP A 605 11.75 7.86 -4.83
C TRP A 605 13.19 7.46 -4.57
N ILE A 606 13.41 6.75 -3.47
CA ILE A 606 14.68 6.23 -3.01
C ILE A 606 14.56 4.75 -2.67
N ASP A 607 15.66 4.03 -2.80
CA ASP A 607 15.75 2.62 -2.43
C ASP A 607 16.10 2.42 -0.94
N VAL A 608 16.14 1.17 -0.49
CA VAL A 608 16.47 0.80 0.90
C VAL A 608 17.86 1.26 1.34
N THR A 609 18.76 1.55 0.42
CA THR A 609 20.13 2.02 0.68
C THR A 609 20.28 3.55 0.63
N ASP A 610 19.16 4.28 0.69
CA ASP A 610 19.08 5.75 0.66
C ASP A 610 19.67 6.35 -0.63
N ARG A 611 19.37 5.74 -1.77
CA ARG A 611 19.78 6.23 -3.09
C ARG A 611 18.56 6.52 -3.95
N PRO A 612 18.54 7.69 -4.63
CA PRO A 612 17.43 8.05 -5.51
C PRO A 612 17.40 7.21 -6.78
N TYR A 613 16.23 7.14 -7.42
CA TYR A 613 16.05 6.63 -8.78
C TYR A 613 16.26 7.77 -9.77
N PRO A 614 17.43 7.83 -10.47
CA PRO A 614 17.79 8.98 -11.28
C PRO A 614 16.82 9.24 -12.43
N GLU A 615 16.23 8.19 -13.02
CA GLU A 615 15.29 8.29 -14.12
C GLU A 615 13.97 8.96 -13.66
N LEU A 616 13.48 8.59 -12.49
CA LEU A 616 12.29 9.20 -11.89
C LEU A 616 12.54 10.66 -11.52
N VAL A 617 13.70 10.94 -10.90
CA VAL A 617 14.11 12.30 -10.51
C VAL A 617 14.24 13.21 -11.73
N ALA A 618 14.91 12.75 -12.79
CA ALA A 618 15.07 13.52 -14.02
C ALA A 618 13.71 13.84 -14.68
N ALA A 619 12.84 12.86 -14.77
CA ALA A 619 11.49 13.04 -15.31
C ALA A 619 10.65 14.02 -14.48
N ALA A 620 10.73 13.92 -13.16
CA ALA A 620 10.03 14.81 -12.24
C ALA A 620 10.52 16.25 -12.35
N ARG A 621 11.82 16.48 -12.41
CA ARG A 621 12.38 17.84 -12.60
C ARG A 621 11.88 18.51 -13.89
N LEU A 622 11.84 17.75 -15.00
CA LEU A 622 11.28 18.23 -16.26
C LEU A 622 9.79 18.60 -16.13
N THR A 623 9.02 17.77 -15.44
CA THR A 623 7.59 17.98 -15.18
C THR A 623 7.38 19.21 -14.30
N HIS A 624 8.06 19.29 -13.16
CA HIS A 624 7.86 20.34 -12.17
C HIS A 624 8.26 21.73 -12.66
N ALA A 625 9.23 21.81 -13.57
CA ALA A 625 9.59 23.06 -14.26
C ALA A 625 8.47 23.60 -15.17
N ARG A 626 7.54 22.74 -15.60
CA ARG A 626 6.47 23.08 -16.54
C ARG A 626 5.09 23.26 -15.90
N LEU A 627 4.94 22.91 -14.60
CA LEU A 627 3.62 22.84 -13.95
C LEU A 627 2.83 24.15 -14.01
N LEU A 628 3.48 25.30 -13.85
CA LEU A 628 2.80 26.60 -13.95
C LEU A 628 2.19 26.80 -15.34
N ASP A 629 2.97 26.57 -16.38
CA ASP A 629 2.53 26.80 -17.75
C ASP A 629 1.50 25.76 -18.21
N ILE A 630 1.64 24.51 -17.78
CA ILE A 630 0.64 23.47 -18.08
C ILE A 630 -0.66 23.79 -17.35
N HIS A 631 -0.61 24.04 -16.04
CA HIS A 631 -1.82 24.28 -15.27
C HIS A 631 -2.49 25.61 -15.62
N SER A 632 -1.76 26.63 -16.07
CA SER A 632 -2.35 27.84 -16.65
C SER A 632 -2.84 27.70 -18.11
N GLY A 633 -2.68 26.52 -18.71
CA GLY A 633 -3.12 26.24 -20.08
C GLY A 633 -2.24 26.84 -21.18
N LYS A 634 -1.06 27.37 -20.85
CA LYS A 634 -0.12 27.96 -21.82
C LYS A 634 0.65 26.90 -22.61
N THR A 635 0.89 25.74 -21.99
CA THR A 635 1.65 24.64 -22.61
C THR A 635 0.86 23.34 -22.46
N PRO A 636 0.76 22.51 -23.51
CA PRO A 636 0.10 21.22 -23.39
C PRO A 636 0.93 20.25 -22.52
N PRO A 637 0.29 19.22 -21.92
CA PRO A 637 1.00 18.12 -21.27
C PRO A 637 1.80 17.30 -22.30
N THR A 638 2.72 16.47 -21.84
CA THR A 638 3.44 15.54 -22.71
C THR A 638 2.46 14.52 -23.33
N ASP A 639 2.63 14.24 -24.62
CA ASP A 639 1.85 13.25 -25.36
C ASP A 639 2.49 11.83 -25.30
N ARG A 640 3.75 11.75 -24.86
CA ARG A 640 4.48 10.49 -24.80
C ARG A 640 3.98 9.63 -23.62
N LYS A 641 3.27 8.55 -23.94
CA LYS A 641 2.89 7.51 -22.98
C LYS A 641 4.07 6.57 -22.70
N ALA A 642 4.08 5.98 -21.50
CA ALA A 642 4.97 4.86 -21.22
C ALA A 642 4.52 3.62 -22.01
N ARG A 643 5.49 2.74 -22.34
CA ARG A 643 5.20 1.56 -23.18
C ARG A 643 4.12 0.65 -22.57
N ALA A 644 4.14 0.44 -21.27
CA ALA A 644 3.16 -0.40 -20.60
C ALA A 644 1.73 0.13 -20.71
N SER A 645 1.52 1.45 -20.83
CA SER A 645 0.19 2.03 -21.05
C SER A 645 -0.34 1.82 -22.46
N GLU A 646 0.51 1.49 -23.42
CA GLU A 646 0.12 1.22 -24.81
C GLU A 646 -0.46 -0.19 -24.99
N VAL A 647 -0.11 -1.15 -24.13
CA VAL A 647 -0.65 -2.52 -24.13
C VAL A 647 -1.96 -2.66 -23.34
N GLY A 648 -2.52 -1.56 -22.87
CA GLY A 648 -3.77 -1.47 -22.15
C GLY A 648 -3.61 -1.52 -20.64
N THR A 649 -4.48 -0.82 -19.95
CA THR A 649 -4.52 -0.78 -18.48
C THR A 649 -5.48 -1.83 -17.95
N PRO A 650 -5.13 -2.55 -16.86
CA PRO A 650 -6.15 -3.25 -16.10
C PRO A 650 -7.22 -2.24 -15.67
N GLU A 651 -8.49 -2.53 -15.90
CA GLU A 651 -9.55 -1.69 -15.38
C GLU A 651 -9.44 -1.58 -13.85
N GLU A 652 -9.78 -0.42 -13.31
CA GLU A 652 -9.73 -0.16 -11.86
C GLU A 652 -10.56 -1.15 -11.05
N SER A 653 -11.69 -1.62 -11.62
CA SER A 653 -12.52 -2.69 -11.08
C SER A 653 -11.76 -4.00 -10.84
N ASN A 654 -10.70 -4.27 -11.60
CA ASN A 654 -9.89 -5.47 -11.46
C ASN A 654 -8.77 -5.33 -10.42
N LEU A 655 -8.34 -4.10 -10.10
CA LEU A 655 -7.33 -3.87 -9.07
C LEU A 655 -7.87 -4.12 -7.66
N PHE A 656 -9.16 -3.85 -7.44
CA PHE A 656 -9.81 -3.96 -6.12
C PHE A 656 -10.97 -4.98 -6.10
N GLY A 657 -11.12 -5.82 -7.14
CA GLY A 657 -12.18 -6.84 -7.19
C GLY A 657 -13.61 -6.29 -7.18
N ARG A 658 -13.79 -5.01 -7.48
CA ARG A 658 -15.11 -4.39 -7.55
C ARG A 658 -15.68 -4.59 -8.95
N PRO A 659 -16.91 -5.12 -9.11
CA PRO A 659 -17.57 -5.05 -10.40
C PRO A 659 -17.73 -3.58 -10.79
N ALA A 660 -17.47 -3.28 -12.06
CA ALA A 660 -17.87 -2.00 -12.63
C ALA A 660 -19.38 -1.85 -12.37
N ILE A 661 -19.75 -0.88 -11.57
CA ILE A 661 -21.17 -0.54 -11.41
C ILE A 661 -21.54 0.14 -12.74
N GLN A 662 -22.33 -0.57 -13.55
CA GLN A 662 -22.98 -0.02 -14.75
C GLN A 662 -23.96 1.09 -14.38
#